data_5615fdae1253bcbe2380759393e35553
#
_entry.id   5615fdae1253bcbe2380759393e35553
#
_cell.length_a   1.000
_cell.length_b   1.000
_cell.length_c   1.000
_cell.angle_alpha   90.00
_cell.angle_beta   90.00
_cell.angle_gamma   90.00
#
_symmetry.space_group_name_H-M   'P 1'
#
loop_
_entity.id
_entity.type
_entity.pdbx_description
1 polymer ?
#
loop_
_entity_poly.entity_id
_entity_poly.type
_entity_poly.pdbx_seq_one_letter_code
_entity_poly.pdbx_strand_id
1 'polypeptide(L)'
;MKNQIYFSGLPAAWKESAQSLLFDLGIGLSKEGTKVTVTSGDGLDLCRTEDGIRLAVKRQQDFSRALSYLPAFLSGRKTAVFEKCNANTLCLMADCSRNAVLSMDGAKKMIRDLAVIGFDSLMLYTEDTYELPDYPYFGRQRGRYTVSELKELDDYAFSFGIELIPCIQTLGHLERALQWKAFDGMKDTDDILLVGEEKTYALIDEMLRVYASAFRSRRVNIGMDETHTLGRGKYMDLHGSRKTSDIMLEHLGRVNELCRKNGFAPMMWSDMFFRMAFNGRYYISEGEISKEVMDKVPEGVTLIYWDYYTSESQRERFSHMLDCHRKFPHNKTAFAGGAWCWAGFTPHARFSVNSTRIQLEECRKRGMKDFIVTAWGDNGRETSLYTTLTTLLLYAEYAYTGELPDNARLESRCRDTFGIGFEELLTLDAPDAMAHRGDTELVHPRNPSKYLFFNDPLEGLRDAHMDPENVSADFADAEKQLRKYENHPRFGYLYRSLADLCHALIRKADFTVRLRGAYLAGDRDRIAAIADEVPLIISDIERFLESFRTQWKKENKPAGFLVQELRIGGLIQRMKGAELRIREYLAGEADSIPELEEPVLPFNGKNETSPYTTNEDFVMKGDSTPYFYDNIWHRIVTSCIL
;
A
#
# COMPACT_ATOMS: atom_id res chain seq x y z
N MET A 1 20.11 -20.30 27.96
CA MET A 1 20.72 -21.25 27.00
C MET A 1 19.74 -21.82 25.93
N LYS A 2 18.41 -21.67 26.06
CA LYS A 2 17.46 -22.33 25.13
C LYS A 2 17.36 -21.76 23.71
N ASN A 3 17.86 -20.55 23.43
CA ASN A 3 17.77 -19.92 22.10
C ASN A 3 19.14 -19.60 21.49
N GLN A 4 20.07 -20.54 21.54
CA GLN A 4 21.40 -20.39 20.93
C GLN A 4 21.67 -21.53 19.96
N ILE A 5 22.31 -21.17 18.84
CA ILE A 5 22.71 -22.13 17.79
C ILE A 5 24.16 -21.89 17.34
N TYR A 6 24.72 -22.85 16.62
CA TYR A 6 25.88 -22.61 15.76
C TYR A 6 25.73 -23.36 14.44
N PHE A 7 26.27 -22.78 13.38
CA PHE A 7 26.21 -23.37 12.06
C PHE A 7 27.44 -24.23 11.77
N SER A 8 27.21 -25.36 11.08
CA SER A 8 28.20 -26.18 10.41
C SER A 8 27.83 -26.23 8.92
N GLY A 9 28.80 -25.99 8.03
CA GLY A 9 28.56 -26.01 6.58
C GLY A 9 27.88 -24.76 5.99
N LEU A 10 27.67 -23.67 6.78
CA LEU A 10 27.09 -22.42 6.26
C LEU A 10 28.04 -21.76 5.24
N PRO A 11 27.57 -21.45 4.01
CA PRO A 11 28.35 -20.68 3.04
C PRO A 11 28.84 -19.36 3.61
N ALA A 12 30.08 -18.98 3.32
CA ALA A 12 30.66 -17.73 3.84
C ALA A 12 29.84 -16.49 3.46
N ALA A 13 29.30 -16.47 2.24
CA ALA A 13 28.48 -15.37 1.73
C ALA A 13 27.16 -15.18 2.50
N TRP A 14 26.66 -16.19 3.23
CA TRP A 14 25.38 -16.11 3.96
C TRP A 14 25.56 -15.78 5.45
N LYS A 15 26.79 -15.62 5.96
CA LYS A 15 27.04 -15.44 7.40
C LYS A 15 26.45 -14.17 7.96
N GLU A 16 26.62 -13.05 7.27
CA GLU A 16 26.14 -11.73 7.73
C GLU A 16 24.61 -11.65 7.69
N SER A 17 23.99 -12.12 6.60
CA SER A 17 22.53 -12.18 6.50
C SER A 17 21.92 -13.13 7.53
N ALA A 18 22.54 -14.30 7.76
CA ALA A 18 22.11 -15.21 8.82
C ALA A 18 22.15 -14.56 10.20
N GLN A 19 23.24 -13.86 10.53
CA GLN A 19 23.38 -13.17 11.80
C GLN A 19 22.32 -12.09 12.00
N SER A 20 22.03 -11.30 10.96
CA SER A 20 21.00 -10.25 11.00
C SER A 20 19.60 -10.85 11.20
N LEU A 21 19.25 -11.93 10.49
CA LEU A 21 17.95 -12.59 10.63
C LEU A 21 17.80 -13.27 12.00
N LEU A 22 18.86 -13.93 12.51
CA LEU A 22 18.83 -14.54 13.82
C LEU A 22 18.65 -13.51 14.94
N PHE A 23 19.29 -12.35 14.80
CA PHE A 23 19.10 -11.22 15.73
C PHE A 23 17.62 -10.79 15.76
N ASP A 24 17.00 -10.59 14.59
CA ASP A 24 15.59 -10.21 14.48
C ASP A 24 14.65 -11.31 15.05
N LEU A 25 15.06 -12.59 14.98
CA LEU A 25 14.33 -13.74 15.55
C LEU A 25 14.64 -14.00 17.06
N GLY A 26 15.49 -13.20 17.69
CA GLY A 26 15.88 -13.38 19.10
C GLY A 26 16.71 -14.65 19.36
N ILE A 27 17.50 -15.11 18.35
CA ILE A 27 18.34 -16.31 18.45
C ILE A 27 19.81 -15.88 18.49
N GLY A 28 20.52 -16.32 19.53
CA GLY A 28 21.94 -16.05 19.69
C GLY A 28 22.84 -17.07 18.98
N LEU A 29 24.07 -16.66 18.65
CA LEU A 29 25.11 -17.55 18.15
C LEU A 29 26.07 -17.94 19.29
N SER A 30 26.26 -19.25 19.53
CA SER A 30 27.18 -19.79 20.53
C SER A 30 27.59 -21.20 20.18
N LYS A 31 28.89 -21.54 20.35
CA LYS A 31 29.41 -22.90 20.14
C LYS A 31 28.78 -23.96 21.06
N GLU A 32 28.19 -23.52 22.17
CA GLU A 32 27.46 -24.36 23.11
C GLU A 32 25.97 -24.50 22.75
N GLY A 33 25.48 -23.79 21.72
CA GLY A 33 24.11 -23.84 21.26
C GLY A 33 23.78 -25.12 20.47
N THR A 34 22.54 -25.22 19.99
CA THR A 34 22.12 -26.32 19.13
C THR A 34 22.83 -26.23 17.79
N LYS A 35 23.47 -27.35 17.36
CA LYS A 35 24.12 -27.45 16.05
C LYS A 35 23.08 -27.38 14.94
N VAL A 36 23.31 -26.52 13.94
CA VAL A 36 22.53 -26.46 12.69
C VAL A 36 23.48 -26.79 11.53
N THR A 37 23.31 -27.97 10.95
CA THR A 37 24.15 -28.45 9.83
C THR A 37 23.46 -28.04 8.52
N VAL A 38 24.10 -27.14 7.76
CA VAL A 38 23.61 -26.66 6.46
C VAL A 38 24.21 -27.49 5.32
N THR A 39 23.35 -28.01 4.44
CA THR A 39 23.72 -28.81 3.28
C THR A 39 22.93 -28.38 2.04
N SER A 40 23.39 -28.83 0.85
CA SER A 40 22.62 -28.64 -0.39
C SER A 40 21.37 -29.53 -0.42
N GLY A 41 20.24 -29.03 -0.91
CA GLY A 41 18.98 -29.75 -1.07
C GLY A 41 18.21 -29.32 -2.32
N ASP A 42 16.97 -29.81 -2.51
CA ASP A 42 16.11 -29.47 -3.67
C ASP A 42 14.94 -28.52 -3.26
N GLY A 43 15.02 -27.92 -2.13
CA GLY A 43 14.02 -26.99 -1.56
C GLY A 43 14.47 -26.60 -0.17
N LEU A 44 13.50 -26.44 0.75
CA LEU A 44 13.72 -26.27 2.18
C LEU A 44 13.38 -27.59 2.88
N ASP A 45 14.38 -28.27 3.44
CA ASP A 45 14.22 -29.49 4.26
C ASP A 45 14.93 -29.27 5.60
N LEU A 46 14.13 -29.08 6.65
CA LEU A 46 14.60 -28.88 8.01
C LEU A 46 14.12 -30.03 8.88
N CYS A 47 15.02 -30.75 9.53
CA CYS A 47 14.67 -31.84 10.41
C CYS A 47 15.58 -31.92 11.64
N ARG A 48 15.01 -32.37 12.75
CA ARG A 48 15.74 -32.68 13.98
C ARG A 48 16.48 -33.99 13.80
N THR A 49 17.72 -34.03 14.24
CA THR A 49 18.59 -35.24 14.26
C THR A 49 19.09 -35.47 15.68
N GLU A 50 19.77 -36.59 15.92
CA GLU A 50 20.41 -36.86 17.21
C GLU A 50 21.45 -35.78 17.58
N ASP A 51 22.20 -35.28 16.57
CA ASP A 51 23.25 -34.28 16.74
C ASP A 51 22.79 -32.81 16.68
N GLY A 52 21.49 -32.55 16.50
CA GLY A 52 20.95 -31.17 16.39
C GLY A 52 19.88 -31.02 15.33
N ILE A 53 20.08 -30.08 14.40
CA ILE A 53 19.14 -29.77 13.33
C ILE A 53 19.88 -29.87 11.99
N ARG A 54 19.35 -30.64 11.04
CA ARG A 54 19.80 -30.63 9.65
C ARG A 54 18.96 -29.68 8.83
N LEU A 55 19.58 -28.82 8.05
CA LEU A 55 18.98 -27.89 7.12
C LEU A 55 19.55 -28.12 5.72
N ALA A 56 18.76 -28.70 4.82
CA ALA A 56 19.11 -28.82 3.42
C ALA A 56 18.34 -27.81 2.59
N VAL A 57 19.03 -26.98 1.82
CA VAL A 57 18.43 -25.88 1.04
C VAL A 57 19.05 -25.75 -0.34
N LYS A 58 18.26 -25.26 -1.32
CA LYS A 58 18.70 -25.01 -2.68
C LYS A 58 19.18 -23.57 -2.87
N ARG A 59 18.41 -22.62 -2.38
CA ARG A 59 18.59 -21.18 -2.61
C ARG A 59 18.76 -20.45 -1.28
N GLN A 60 19.32 -19.25 -1.34
CA GLN A 60 19.45 -18.38 -0.16
C GLN A 60 18.10 -17.96 0.42
N GLN A 61 17.07 -17.76 -0.42
CA GLN A 61 15.70 -17.48 0.02
C GLN A 61 15.15 -18.63 0.87
N ASP A 62 15.36 -19.88 0.43
CA ASP A 62 14.93 -21.06 1.18
C ASP A 62 15.67 -21.15 2.53
N PHE A 63 16.97 -20.78 2.56
CA PHE A 63 17.75 -20.68 3.80
C PHE A 63 17.18 -19.59 4.72
N SER A 64 16.96 -18.38 4.21
CA SER A 64 16.42 -17.27 5.00
C SER A 64 15.06 -17.64 5.61
N ARG A 65 14.17 -18.25 4.81
CA ARG A 65 12.87 -18.74 5.29
C ARG A 65 13.03 -19.86 6.33
N ALA A 66 13.99 -20.76 6.15
CA ALA A 66 14.22 -21.85 7.11
C ALA A 66 14.57 -21.33 8.51
N LEU A 67 15.28 -20.20 8.61
CA LEU A 67 15.61 -19.60 9.90
C LEU A 67 14.37 -19.23 10.70
N SER A 68 13.26 -18.82 10.06
CA SER A 68 12.00 -18.50 10.74
C SER A 68 11.31 -19.70 11.41
N TYR A 69 11.72 -20.93 11.09
CA TYR A 69 11.25 -22.13 11.78
C TYR A 69 12.08 -22.49 13.03
N LEU A 70 13.27 -21.91 13.18
CA LEU A 70 14.15 -22.24 14.31
C LEU A 70 13.52 -22.02 15.68
N PRO A 71 12.71 -20.96 15.94
CA PRO A 71 12.03 -20.82 17.22
C PRO A 71 11.14 -22.02 17.57
N ALA A 72 10.41 -22.56 16.57
CA ALA A 72 9.59 -23.77 16.76
C ALA A 72 10.42 -25.04 16.99
N PHE A 73 11.55 -25.17 16.27
CA PHE A 73 12.47 -26.31 16.47
C PHE A 73 13.16 -26.25 17.84
N LEU A 74 13.68 -25.09 18.22
CA LEU A 74 14.38 -24.94 19.51
C LEU A 74 13.45 -25.15 20.70
N SER A 75 12.17 -24.78 20.58
CA SER A 75 11.15 -25.05 21.59
C SER A 75 10.56 -26.48 21.56
N GLY A 76 10.91 -27.29 20.56
CA GLY A 76 10.39 -28.64 20.40
C GLY A 76 8.98 -28.75 19.82
N ARG A 77 8.39 -27.63 19.38
CA ARG A 77 7.04 -27.58 18.75
C ARG A 77 7.03 -28.19 17.35
N LYS A 78 8.18 -28.21 16.66
CA LYS A 78 8.38 -28.82 15.34
C LYS A 78 9.64 -29.68 15.32
N THR A 79 9.58 -30.75 14.55
CA THR A 79 10.70 -31.68 14.35
C THR A 79 11.08 -31.88 12.89
N ALA A 80 10.19 -31.55 11.96
CA ALA A 80 10.42 -31.60 10.54
C ALA A 80 9.59 -30.55 9.80
N VAL A 81 10.18 -29.98 8.74
CA VAL A 81 9.53 -29.12 7.75
C VAL A 81 10.13 -29.44 6.38
N PHE A 82 9.25 -29.66 5.40
CA PHE A 82 9.64 -29.77 4.01
C PHE A 82 8.78 -28.84 3.19
N GLU A 83 9.41 -27.94 2.43
CA GLU A 83 8.74 -26.95 1.58
C GLU A 83 9.54 -26.75 0.29
N LYS A 84 8.81 -26.39 -0.77
CA LYS A 84 9.42 -26.01 -2.05
C LYS A 84 8.63 -24.87 -2.65
N CYS A 85 9.29 -23.75 -2.92
CA CYS A 85 8.64 -22.61 -3.54
C CYS A 85 8.12 -22.98 -4.93
N ASN A 86 6.82 -22.79 -5.15
CA ASN A 86 6.13 -23.05 -6.42
C ASN A 86 5.98 -21.78 -7.27
N ALA A 87 6.29 -20.60 -6.73
CA ALA A 87 6.28 -19.35 -7.46
C ALA A 87 7.59 -19.17 -8.25
N ASN A 88 7.50 -18.52 -9.42
CA ASN A 88 8.65 -18.03 -10.17
C ASN A 88 9.09 -16.66 -9.66
N THR A 89 8.12 -15.83 -9.28
CA THR A 89 8.32 -14.50 -8.70
C THR A 89 7.37 -14.34 -7.52
N LEU A 90 7.91 -13.91 -6.39
CA LEU A 90 7.15 -13.52 -5.21
C LEU A 90 7.68 -12.16 -4.72
N CYS A 91 7.03 -11.08 -5.17
CA CYS A 91 7.51 -9.72 -5.07
C CYS A 91 6.61 -8.86 -4.18
N LEU A 92 7.20 -8.04 -3.30
CA LEU A 92 6.52 -6.87 -2.75
C LEU A 92 6.80 -5.67 -3.66
N MET A 93 5.77 -4.92 -4.05
CA MET A 93 5.91 -3.57 -4.60
C MET A 93 5.55 -2.57 -3.50
N ALA A 94 6.55 -1.84 -3.02
CA ALA A 94 6.40 -0.81 -2.00
C ALA A 94 6.38 0.58 -2.65
N ASP A 95 5.29 1.32 -2.46
CA ASP A 95 5.18 2.69 -2.95
C ASP A 95 6.08 3.62 -2.13
N CYS A 96 7.03 4.25 -2.78
CA CYS A 96 7.95 5.24 -2.22
C CYS A 96 7.78 6.63 -2.88
N SER A 97 6.64 6.90 -3.52
CA SER A 97 6.40 8.13 -4.27
C SER A 97 5.31 9.03 -3.69
N ARG A 98 4.35 8.47 -2.95
CA ARG A 98 3.24 9.23 -2.35
C ARG A 98 3.62 9.77 -0.97
N ASN A 99 4.53 10.74 -0.93
CA ASN A 99 5.15 11.41 0.21
C ASN A 99 6.16 10.57 0.99
N ALA A 100 5.81 9.37 1.44
CA ALA A 100 6.73 8.53 2.20
C ALA A 100 7.75 7.86 1.27
N VAL A 101 9.02 8.12 1.55
CA VAL A 101 10.15 7.39 0.99
C VAL A 101 10.77 6.62 2.15
N LEU A 102 10.88 5.30 2.04
CA LEU A 102 11.48 4.49 3.10
C LEU A 102 12.90 4.99 3.41
N SER A 103 13.23 5.12 4.68
CA SER A 103 14.62 5.36 5.10
C SER A 103 15.48 4.13 4.75
N MET A 104 16.80 4.29 4.74
CA MET A 104 17.71 3.16 4.52
C MET A 104 17.48 2.05 5.55
N ASP A 105 17.28 2.40 6.81
CA ASP A 105 16.99 1.44 7.88
C ASP A 105 15.61 0.78 7.69
N GLY A 106 14.58 1.56 7.32
CA GLY A 106 13.25 1.05 7.01
C GLY A 106 13.28 0.07 5.84
N ALA A 107 13.92 0.44 4.73
CA ALA A 107 14.05 -0.44 3.56
C ALA A 107 14.83 -1.73 3.88
N LYS A 108 15.96 -1.62 4.59
CA LYS A 108 16.76 -2.77 5.02
C LYS A 108 15.99 -3.70 5.95
N LYS A 109 15.18 -3.12 6.87
CA LYS A 109 14.32 -3.93 7.74
C LYS A 109 13.24 -4.66 6.93
N MET A 110 12.59 -4.00 5.97
CA MET A 110 11.62 -4.65 5.09
C MET A 110 12.26 -5.78 4.27
N ILE A 111 13.47 -5.59 3.75
CA ILE A 111 14.23 -6.65 3.05
C ILE A 111 14.43 -7.86 3.96
N ARG A 112 14.79 -7.69 5.24
CA ARG A 112 14.92 -8.82 6.18
C ARG A 112 13.58 -9.50 6.46
N ASP A 113 12.50 -8.73 6.61
CA ASP A 113 11.16 -9.26 6.84
C ASP A 113 10.68 -10.08 5.62
N LEU A 114 10.96 -9.63 4.41
CA LEU A 114 10.68 -10.36 3.18
C LEU A 114 11.51 -11.65 3.08
N ALA A 115 12.80 -11.56 3.36
CA ALA A 115 13.71 -12.72 3.31
C ALA A 115 13.26 -13.81 4.28
N VAL A 116 12.91 -13.45 5.52
CA VAL A 116 12.53 -14.41 6.57
C VAL A 116 11.19 -15.11 6.31
N ILE A 117 10.29 -14.51 5.51
CA ILE A 117 9.06 -15.16 5.07
C ILE A 117 9.23 -15.88 3.72
N GLY A 118 10.33 -15.63 2.98
CA GLY A 118 10.67 -16.34 1.75
C GLY A 118 10.30 -15.63 0.45
N PHE A 119 10.11 -14.31 0.47
CA PHE A 119 10.02 -13.51 -0.75
C PHE A 119 11.35 -13.52 -1.48
N ASP A 120 11.31 -13.40 -2.81
CA ASP A 120 12.49 -13.40 -3.66
C ASP A 120 12.79 -12.05 -4.30
N SER A 121 11.85 -11.10 -4.24
CA SER A 121 12.04 -9.80 -4.87
C SER A 121 11.29 -8.67 -4.17
N LEU A 122 11.79 -7.45 -4.38
CA LEU A 122 11.21 -6.19 -3.93
C LEU A 122 11.26 -5.18 -5.07
N MET A 123 10.15 -4.51 -5.33
CA MET A 123 10.06 -3.32 -6.15
C MET A 123 9.92 -2.10 -5.25
N LEU A 124 10.76 -1.08 -5.46
CA LEU A 124 10.51 0.26 -4.94
C LEU A 124 9.81 1.05 -6.05
N TYR A 125 8.52 1.32 -5.86
CA TYR A 125 7.77 2.13 -6.81
C TYR A 125 8.15 3.60 -6.61
N THR A 126 8.77 4.17 -7.64
CA THR A 126 9.32 5.51 -7.60
C THR A 126 8.87 6.27 -8.86
N GLU A 127 8.09 7.32 -8.69
CA GLU A 127 7.71 8.22 -9.79
C GLU A 127 8.89 9.16 -10.09
N ASP A 128 9.23 10.00 -9.12
CA ASP A 128 10.35 10.93 -9.19
C ASP A 128 11.25 10.87 -7.94
N THR A 129 11.09 9.88 -7.07
CA THR A 129 11.77 9.81 -5.76
C THR A 129 13.13 9.12 -5.83
N TYR A 130 13.87 9.32 -6.91
CA TYR A 130 15.26 8.91 -7.08
C TYR A 130 16.04 9.97 -7.86
N GLU A 131 17.35 9.96 -7.72
CA GLU A 131 18.22 10.95 -8.30
C GLU A 131 18.49 10.68 -9.79
N LEU A 132 18.29 11.72 -10.61
CA LEU A 132 18.77 11.78 -11.97
C LEU A 132 19.80 12.92 -12.06
N PRO A 133 21.10 12.61 -12.22
CA PRO A 133 22.16 13.62 -12.20
C PRO A 133 21.97 14.75 -13.23
N ASP A 134 21.48 14.43 -14.43
CA ASP A 134 21.26 15.41 -15.50
C ASP A 134 19.95 16.19 -15.36
N TYR A 135 19.07 15.81 -14.41
CA TYR A 135 17.76 16.42 -14.17
C TYR A 135 17.59 16.84 -12.70
N PRO A 136 18.22 17.92 -12.23
CA PRO A 136 18.27 18.29 -10.81
C PRO A 136 16.90 18.61 -10.19
N TYR A 137 15.89 18.94 -10.99
CA TYR A 137 14.51 19.16 -10.53
C TYR A 137 13.71 17.87 -10.35
N PHE A 138 14.18 16.75 -10.90
CA PHE A 138 13.51 15.46 -10.73
C PHE A 138 13.60 15.00 -9.26
N GLY A 139 12.46 14.83 -8.61
CA GLY A 139 12.36 14.46 -7.20
C GLY A 139 12.90 15.50 -6.20
N ARG A 140 13.02 16.77 -6.62
CA ARG A 140 13.52 17.85 -5.76
C ARG A 140 12.65 18.00 -4.51
N GLN A 141 13.27 17.96 -3.33
CA GLN A 141 12.63 18.09 -2.01
C GLN A 141 11.65 16.95 -1.65
N ARG A 142 11.68 15.82 -2.36
CA ARG A 142 10.79 14.69 -2.14
C ARG A 142 11.44 13.51 -1.41
N GLY A 143 12.61 13.71 -0.80
CA GLY A 143 13.31 12.64 -0.07
C GLY A 143 13.88 11.54 -0.99
N ARG A 144 14.11 11.86 -2.27
CA ARG A 144 14.59 10.94 -3.29
C ARG A 144 15.82 10.13 -2.83
N TYR A 145 15.93 8.90 -3.30
CA TYR A 145 17.14 8.10 -3.13
C TYR A 145 18.26 8.64 -4.02
N THR A 146 19.45 8.75 -3.47
CA THR A 146 20.66 8.95 -4.28
C THR A 146 21.03 7.67 -5.02
N VAL A 147 21.82 7.77 -6.09
CA VAL A 147 22.34 6.60 -6.82
C VAL A 147 23.14 5.69 -5.88
N SER A 148 23.87 6.28 -4.93
CA SER A 148 24.63 5.54 -3.91
C SER A 148 23.72 4.76 -2.96
N GLU A 149 22.62 5.36 -2.47
CA GLU A 149 21.64 4.67 -1.63
C GLU A 149 20.95 3.52 -2.37
N LEU A 150 20.58 3.73 -3.65
CA LEU A 150 20.00 2.66 -4.47
C LEU A 150 20.95 1.47 -4.61
N LYS A 151 22.24 1.73 -4.87
CA LYS A 151 23.25 0.68 -4.95
C LYS A 151 23.46 -0.04 -3.63
N GLU A 152 23.49 0.70 -2.52
CA GLU A 152 23.60 0.12 -1.18
C GLU A 152 22.41 -0.80 -0.86
N LEU A 153 21.19 -0.39 -1.23
CA LEU A 153 20.00 -1.22 -1.05
C LEU A 153 20.04 -2.48 -1.91
N ASP A 154 20.51 -2.38 -3.16
CA ASP A 154 20.67 -3.54 -4.04
C ASP A 154 21.72 -4.52 -3.50
N ASP A 155 22.88 -4.04 -3.05
CA ASP A 155 23.90 -4.86 -2.42
C ASP A 155 23.36 -5.56 -1.16
N TYR A 156 22.60 -4.83 -0.33
CA TYR A 156 21.99 -5.36 0.87
C TYR A 156 20.93 -6.41 0.56
N ALA A 157 20.00 -6.13 -0.35
CA ALA A 157 18.96 -7.07 -0.78
C ALA A 157 19.55 -8.37 -1.35
N PHE A 158 20.57 -8.24 -2.20
CA PHE A 158 21.29 -9.36 -2.77
C PHE A 158 21.92 -10.25 -1.70
N SER A 159 22.44 -9.69 -0.60
CA SER A 159 23.01 -10.46 0.51
C SER A 159 22.00 -11.34 1.25
N PHE A 160 20.69 -11.12 1.05
CA PHE A 160 19.60 -11.95 1.56
C PHE A 160 18.95 -12.83 0.48
N GLY A 161 19.42 -12.75 -0.76
CA GLY A 161 18.84 -13.43 -1.91
C GLY A 161 17.59 -12.74 -2.46
N ILE A 162 17.38 -11.48 -2.15
CA ILE A 162 16.28 -10.65 -2.66
C ILE A 162 16.77 -9.89 -3.91
N GLU A 163 16.04 -10.01 -5.02
CA GLU A 163 16.25 -9.19 -6.20
C GLU A 163 15.54 -7.84 -6.04
N LEU A 164 16.27 -6.75 -6.16
CA LEU A 164 15.70 -5.40 -6.16
C LEU A 164 15.38 -4.99 -7.61
N ILE A 165 14.09 -4.86 -7.94
CA ILE A 165 13.61 -4.59 -9.30
C ILE A 165 13.20 -3.12 -9.41
N PRO A 166 13.73 -2.33 -10.37
CA PRO A 166 13.24 -0.98 -10.62
C PRO A 166 11.75 -0.97 -10.96
N CYS A 167 10.99 -0.05 -10.36
CA CYS A 167 9.59 0.16 -10.65
C CYS A 167 9.36 1.67 -10.86
N ILE A 168 9.39 2.09 -12.11
CA ILE A 168 9.39 3.50 -12.53
C ILE A 168 8.15 3.83 -13.35
N GLN A 169 7.95 5.11 -13.58
CA GLN A 169 6.92 5.61 -14.49
C GLN A 169 7.56 6.24 -15.73
N THR A 170 7.15 5.75 -16.89
CA THR A 170 7.70 6.21 -18.18
C THR A 170 6.67 6.94 -19.05
N LEU A 171 5.43 7.14 -18.55
CA LEU A 171 4.37 7.84 -19.27
C LEU A 171 3.49 8.68 -18.36
N GLY A 172 2.68 8.05 -17.47
CA GLY A 172 1.76 8.70 -16.54
C GLY A 172 2.34 8.84 -15.13
N HIS A 173 1.51 9.32 -14.18
CA HIS A 173 1.84 9.46 -12.75
C HIS A 173 3.09 10.32 -12.45
N LEU A 174 3.42 11.27 -13.33
CA LEU A 174 4.60 12.13 -13.19
C LEU A 174 4.26 13.57 -12.78
N GLU A 175 3.07 13.83 -12.25
CA GLU A 175 2.61 15.17 -11.84
C GLU A 175 3.65 15.91 -11.00
N ARG A 176 4.31 15.21 -10.05
CA ARG A 176 5.27 15.83 -9.13
C ARG A 176 6.60 16.20 -9.81
N ALA A 177 7.00 15.49 -10.83
CA ALA A 177 8.13 15.86 -11.67
C ALA A 177 7.72 16.98 -12.63
N LEU A 178 6.59 16.82 -13.31
CA LEU A 178 6.13 17.70 -14.38
C LEU A 178 5.60 19.07 -13.90
N GLN A 179 5.45 19.28 -12.59
CA GLN A 179 5.14 20.59 -12.02
C GLN A 179 6.24 21.64 -12.25
N TRP A 180 7.47 21.20 -12.50
CA TRP A 180 8.60 22.10 -12.68
C TRP A 180 8.72 22.56 -14.13
N LYS A 181 8.89 23.86 -14.37
CA LYS A 181 9.05 24.45 -15.72
C LYS A 181 10.19 23.82 -16.52
N ALA A 182 11.17 23.22 -15.86
CA ALA A 182 12.25 22.48 -16.52
C ALA A 182 11.74 21.33 -17.42
N PHE A 183 10.52 20.82 -17.15
CA PHE A 183 9.90 19.73 -17.90
C PHE A 183 8.78 20.18 -18.86
N ASP A 184 8.48 21.48 -18.99
CA ASP A 184 7.40 21.99 -19.87
C ASP A 184 7.53 21.50 -21.33
N GLY A 185 8.76 21.24 -21.79
CA GLY A 185 9.02 20.71 -23.12
C GLY A 185 8.63 19.24 -23.31
N MET A 186 8.48 18.50 -22.22
CA MET A 186 8.20 17.05 -22.20
C MET A 186 6.80 16.71 -21.64
N LYS A 187 5.97 17.72 -21.40
CA LYS A 187 4.66 17.59 -20.74
C LYS A 187 3.55 17.61 -21.80
N ASP A 188 2.71 16.57 -21.83
CA ASP A 188 1.45 16.53 -22.58
C ASP A 188 0.31 17.10 -21.73
N THR A 189 -0.01 16.46 -20.62
CA THR A 189 -0.92 16.92 -19.57
C THR A 189 -0.17 17.07 -18.25
N ASP A 190 -0.84 17.40 -17.15
CA ASP A 190 -0.16 17.70 -15.88
C ASP A 190 0.61 16.50 -15.31
N ASP A 191 0.24 15.28 -15.68
CA ASP A 191 0.79 14.03 -15.16
C ASP A 191 1.39 13.13 -16.25
N ILE A 192 1.22 13.47 -17.56
CA ILE A 192 1.60 12.62 -18.70
C ILE A 192 2.70 13.25 -19.54
N LEU A 193 3.69 12.43 -19.90
CA LEU A 193 4.78 12.81 -20.81
C LEU A 193 4.29 12.98 -22.25
N LEU A 194 4.88 13.93 -22.96
CA LEU A 194 4.60 14.21 -24.38
C LEU A 194 5.24 13.12 -25.25
N VAL A 195 4.42 12.29 -25.85
CA VAL A 195 4.84 11.23 -26.78
C VAL A 195 5.36 11.84 -28.08
N GLY A 196 6.43 11.27 -28.63
CA GLY A 196 7.05 11.73 -29.87
C GLY A 196 8.13 12.81 -29.67
N GLU A 197 8.22 13.44 -28.50
CA GLU A 197 9.24 14.45 -28.19
C GLU A 197 10.58 13.78 -27.79
N GLU A 198 11.67 14.09 -28.45
CA GLU A 198 12.98 13.47 -28.18
C GLU A 198 13.50 13.70 -26.77
N LYS A 199 13.16 14.84 -26.14
CA LYS A 199 13.51 15.11 -24.73
C LYS A 199 12.84 14.15 -23.77
N THR A 200 11.61 13.70 -24.07
CA THR A 200 10.90 12.66 -23.31
C THR A 200 11.71 11.36 -23.28
N TYR A 201 12.21 10.94 -24.43
CA TYR A 201 12.98 9.69 -24.53
C TYR A 201 14.40 9.81 -23.98
N ALA A 202 14.99 11.02 -24.02
CA ALA A 202 16.25 11.29 -23.33
C ALA A 202 16.10 11.19 -21.80
N LEU A 203 15.00 11.69 -21.24
CA LEU A 203 14.67 11.53 -19.82
C LEU A 203 14.49 10.05 -19.45
N ILE A 204 13.72 9.31 -20.25
CA ILE A 204 13.48 7.88 -20.00
C ILE A 204 14.78 7.06 -20.11
N ASP A 205 15.63 7.36 -21.07
CA ASP A 205 16.94 6.70 -21.22
C ASP A 205 17.82 6.94 -19.98
N GLU A 206 17.81 8.17 -19.45
CA GLU A 206 18.53 8.51 -18.21
C GLU A 206 17.97 7.75 -17.00
N MET A 207 16.64 7.65 -16.86
CA MET A 207 16.01 6.85 -15.81
C MET A 207 16.50 5.40 -15.85
N LEU A 208 16.47 4.77 -17.03
CA LEU A 208 16.93 3.40 -17.23
C LEU A 208 18.43 3.26 -16.98
N ARG A 209 19.25 4.20 -17.45
CA ARG A 209 20.71 4.21 -17.28
C ARG A 209 21.09 4.27 -15.79
N VAL A 210 20.41 5.11 -15.01
CA VAL A 210 20.66 5.22 -13.56
C VAL A 210 20.39 3.88 -12.87
N TYR A 211 19.24 3.26 -13.13
CA TYR A 211 18.93 1.97 -12.51
C TYR A 211 19.82 0.83 -13.03
N ALA A 212 20.21 0.83 -14.30
CA ALA A 212 21.16 -0.15 -14.84
C ALA A 212 22.53 -0.09 -14.15
N SER A 213 22.92 1.12 -13.69
CA SER A 213 24.17 1.32 -12.94
C SER A 213 24.07 0.95 -11.47
N ALA A 214 22.89 1.05 -10.88
CA ALA A 214 22.67 0.84 -9.45
C ALA A 214 22.21 -0.58 -9.09
N PHE A 215 21.40 -1.22 -9.94
CA PHE A 215 20.76 -2.51 -9.64
C PHE A 215 21.31 -3.65 -10.49
N ARG A 216 21.38 -4.83 -9.88
CA ARG A 216 21.73 -6.10 -10.54
C ARG A 216 20.60 -6.63 -11.40
N SER A 217 19.35 -6.36 -11.03
CA SER A 217 18.19 -6.82 -11.78
C SER A 217 18.26 -6.38 -13.24
N ARG A 218 17.82 -7.27 -14.11
CA ARG A 218 17.60 -6.96 -15.54
C ARG A 218 16.11 -6.93 -15.89
N ARG A 219 15.25 -6.98 -14.88
CA ARG A 219 13.81 -6.68 -15.00
C ARG A 219 13.57 -5.23 -14.61
N VAL A 220 12.59 -4.58 -15.22
CA VAL A 220 12.13 -3.23 -14.86
C VAL A 220 10.62 -3.12 -15.08
N ASN A 221 9.88 -2.62 -14.10
CA ASN A 221 8.51 -2.20 -14.33
C ASN A 221 8.51 -0.75 -14.82
N ILE A 222 8.00 -0.53 -16.03
CA ILE A 222 8.00 0.77 -16.73
C ILE A 222 6.72 1.57 -16.52
N GLY A 223 5.77 1.07 -15.71
CA GLY A 223 4.52 1.75 -15.37
C GLY A 223 3.51 1.74 -16.52
N MET A 224 3.19 2.92 -17.03
CA MET A 224 2.25 3.20 -18.13
C MET A 224 0.76 2.97 -17.84
N ASP A 225 0.40 2.86 -16.56
CA ASP A 225 -0.97 2.72 -16.10
C ASP A 225 -1.72 4.06 -16.08
N GLU A 226 -3.05 3.98 -16.12
CA GLU A 226 -4.02 5.06 -15.87
C GLU A 226 -3.80 6.37 -16.66
N THR A 227 -3.19 6.32 -17.83
CA THR A 227 -2.94 7.48 -18.69
C THR A 227 -4.21 7.94 -19.43
N HIS A 228 -5.25 8.31 -18.66
CA HIS A 228 -6.59 8.59 -19.16
C HIS A 228 -6.67 9.77 -20.15
N THR A 229 -5.80 10.76 -19.99
CA THR A 229 -5.75 11.97 -20.81
C THR A 229 -4.65 11.95 -21.86
N LEU A 230 -4.05 10.77 -22.15
CA LEU A 230 -3.00 10.60 -23.14
C LEU A 230 -3.43 11.16 -24.51
N GLY A 231 -2.62 12.07 -25.05
CA GLY A 231 -2.83 12.71 -26.34
C GLY A 231 -3.94 13.78 -26.34
N ARG A 232 -4.37 14.26 -25.17
CA ARG A 232 -5.43 15.28 -25.04
C ARG A 232 -4.93 16.66 -24.62
N GLY A 233 -3.64 16.81 -24.38
CA GLY A 233 -2.98 18.06 -24.05
C GLY A 233 -2.17 18.61 -25.21
N LYS A 234 -0.91 18.93 -24.95
CA LYS A 234 0.03 19.50 -25.93
C LYS A 234 0.21 18.62 -27.17
N TYR A 235 0.08 17.29 -27.01
CA TYR A 235 0.12 16.35 -28.13
C TYR A 235 -0.98 16.68 -29.16
N MET A 236 -2.21 16.94 -28.70
CA MET A 236 -3.33 17.30 -29.58
C MET A 236 -3.08 18.63 -30.31
N ASP A 237 -2.50 19.62 -29.62
CA ASP A 237 -2.15 20.92 -30.23
C ASP A 237 -1.13 20.78 -31.34
N LEU A 238 -0.16 19.86 -31.22
CA LEU A 238 0.93 19.66 -32.18
C LEU A 238 0.57 18.72 -33.33
N HIS A 239 -0.23 17.67 -33.04
CA HIS A 239 -0.42 16.54 -33.96
C HIS A 239 -1.89 16.32 -34.35
N GLY A 240 -2.83 17.06 -33.76
CA GLY A 240 -4.26 16.81 -33.92
C GLY A 240 -4.71 15.55 -33.18
N SER A 241 -5.98 15.18 -33.39
CA SER A 241 -6.58 14.01 -32.74
C SER A 241 -6.06 12.71 -33.36
N ARG A 242 -5.54 11.82 -32.50
CA ARG A 242 -5.17 10.43 -32.86
C ARG A 242 -5.82 9.45 -31.88
N LYS A 243 -5.94 8.18 -32.28
CA LYS A 243 -6.40 7.13 -31.38
C LYS A 243 -5.40 6.94 -30.23
N THR A 244 -5.88 6.95 -29.01
CA THR A 244 -5.03 6.77 -27.80
C THR A 244 -4.23 5.46 -27.86
N SER A 245 -4.82 4.38 -28.43
CA SER A 245 -4.12 3.11 -28.63
C SER A 245 -2.90 3.21 -29.53
N ASP A 246 -2.97 4.02 -30.60
CA ASP A 246 -1.85 4.17 -31.51
C ASP A 246 -0.71 4.97 -30.86
N ILE A 247 -1.07 6.02 -30.10
CA ILE A 247 -0.10 6.82 -29.32
C ILE A 247 0.59 5.95 -28.26
N MET A 248 -0.19 5.14 -27.53
CA MET A 248 0.31 4.25 -26.48
C MET A 248 1.27 3.19 -27.04
N LEU A 249 0.90 2.54 -28.14
CA LEU A 249 1.71 1.50 -28.77
C LEU A 249 3.00 2.05 -29.39
N GLU A 250 2.93 3.25 -30.00
CA GLU A 250 4.12 3.97 -30.49
C GLU A 250 5.11 4.26 -29.36
N HIS A 251 4.60 4.82 -28.26
CA HIS A 251 5.41 5.11 -27.08
C HIS A 251 6.02 3.84 -26.46
N LEU A 252 5.21 2.79 -26.25
CA LEU A 252 5.67 1.51 -25.72
C LEU A 252 6.77 0.89 -26.59
N GLY A 253 6.65 0.98 -27.93
CA GLY A 253 7.68 0.52 -28.86
C GLY A 253 9.03 1.19 -28.59
N ARG A 254 9.05 2.53 -28.50
CA ARG A 254 10.26 3.31 -28.22
C ARG A 254 10.83 3.03 -26.83
N VAL A 255 9.99 2.95 -25.80
CA VAL A 255 10.44 2.64 -24.43
C VAL A 255 11.02 1.23 -24.36
N ASN A 256 10.42 0.25 -25.06
CA ASN A 256 10.95 -1.11 -25.14
C ASN A 256 12.34 -1.16 -25.80
N GLU A 257 12.59 -0.35 -26.84
CA GLU A 257 13.92 -0.19 -27.44
C GLU A 257 14.93 0.39 -26.45
N LEU A 258 14.55 1.40 -25.67
CA LEU A 258 15.39 1.97 -24.60
C LEU A 258 15.67 0.96 -23.49
N CYS A 259 14.68 0.15 -23.10
CA CYS A 259 14.89 -0.95 -22.16
C CYS A 259 15.95 -1.93 -22.67
N ARG A 260 15.82 -2.38 -23.94
CA ARG A 260 16.80 -3.29 -24.57
C ARG A 260 18.20 -2.69 -24.62
N LYS A 261 18.29 -1.39 -25.01
CA LYS A 261 19.56 -0.64 -25.04
C LYS A 261 20.26 -0.66 -23.69
N ASN A 262 19.50 -0.51 -22.59
CA ASN A 262 20.01 -0.50 -21.22
C ASN A 262 20.07 -1.90 -20.57
N GLY A 263 19.78 -2.97 -21.32
CA GLY A 263 19.88 -4.35 -20.88
C GLY A 263 18.73 -4.84 -20.00
N PHE A 264 17.55 -4.19 -20.07
CA PHE A 264 16.36 -4.56 -19.31
C PHE A 264 15.34 -5.34 -20.12
N ALA A 265 14.64 -6.26 -19.44
CA ALA A 265 13.38 -6.87 -19.84
C ALA A 265 12.21 -6.13 -19.17
N PRO A 266 11.36 -5.44 -19.91
CA PRO A 266 10.30 -4.62 -19.31
C PRO A 266 9.10 -5.44 -18.83
N MET A 267 8.51 -4.95 -17.75
CA MET A 267 7.18 -5.29 -17.24
C MET A 267 6.34 -4.01 -17.26
N MET A 268 5.03 -4.10 -17.44
CA MET A 268 4.13 -2.94 -17.39
C MET A 268 2.76 -3.31 -16.85
N TRP A 269 2.05 -2.33 -16.30
CA TRP A 269 0.65 -2.47 -15.95
C TRP A 269 -0.20 -2.59 -17.22
N SER A 270 -1.17 -3.47 -17.24
CA SER A 270 -1.90 -3.85 -18.46
C SER A 270 -3.24 -3.14 -18.65
N ASP A 271 -3.66 -2.33 -17.68
CA ASP A 271 -4.99 -1.74 -17.63
C ASP A 271 -5.35 -0.91 -18.86
N MET A 272 -4.39 -0.17 -19.41
CA MET A 272 -4.65 0.70 -20.56
C MET A 272 -5.10 -0.06 -21.81
N PHE A 273 -4.67 -1.31 -22.02
CA PHE A 273 -5.15 -2.10 -23.16
C PHE A 273 -6.65 -2.40 -23.05
N PHE A 274 -7.12 -2.67 -21.82
CA PHE A 274 -8.54 -2.87 -21.53
C PHE A 274 -9.32 -1.56 -21.58
N ARG A 275 -8.83 -0.52 -20.91
CA ARG A 275 -9.50 0.80 -20.90
C ARG A 275 -9.72 1.35 -22.31
N MET A 276 -8.75 1.22 -23.20
CA MET A 276 -8.86 1.65 -24.59
C MET A 276 -9.84 0.78 -25.40
N ALA A 277 -9.91 -0.52 -25.11
CA ALA A 277 -10.81 -1.44 -25.81
C ALA A 277 -12.27 -1.35 -25.32
N PHE A 278 -12.50 -0.96 -24.05
CA PHE A 278 -13.80 -1.02 -23.39
C PHE A 278 -14.28 0.34 -22.85
N ASN A 279 -14.04 1.42 -23.60
CA ASN A 279 -14.54 2.77 -23.29
C ASN A 279 -14.19 3.26 -21.88
N GLY A 280 -12.93 3.07 -21.48
CA GLY A 280 -12.40 3.50 -20.18
C GLY A 280 -12.54 2.48 -19.05
N ARG A 281 -13.30 1.39 -19.25
CA ARG A 281 -13.43 0.33 -18.24
C ARG A 281 -12.21 -0.58 -18.26
N TYR A 282 -11.65 -0.84 -17.09
CA TYR A 282 -10.57 -1.82 -16.90
C TYR A 282 -11.13 -3.21 -16.62
N TYR A 283 -11.95 -3.32 -15.58
CA TYR A 283 -12.54 -4.59 -15.18
C TYR A 283 -13.74 -4.92 -16.07
N ILE A 284 -13.68 -6.07 -16.73
CA ILE A 284 -14.73 -6.56 -17.61
C ILE A 284 -15.16 -7.97 -17.19
N SER A 285 -16.45 -8.25 -17.29
CA SER A 285 -17.03 -9.58 -17.01
C SER A 285 -17.28 -10.38 -18.29
N GLU A 286 -17.19 -9.73 -19.46
CA GLU A 286 -17.40 -10.34 -20.78
C GLU A 286 -16.60 -9.58 -21.85
N GLY A 287 -16.37 -10.21 -22.99
CA GLY A 287 -15.60 -9.66 -24.09
C GLY A 287 -14.09 -9.94 -23.94
N GLU A 288 -13.32 -9.50 -24.92
CA GLU A 288 -11.87 -9.68 -24.97
C GLU A 288 -11.20 -8.60 -25.82
N ILE A 289 -9.91 -8.38 -25.61
CA ILE A 289 -9.11 -7.49 -26.46
C ILE A 289 -8.95 -8.12 -27.84
N SER A 290 -9.09 -7.31 -28.88
CA SER A 290 -8.94 -7.79 -30.25
C SER A 290 -7.53 -8.34 -30.51
N LYS A 291 -7.45 -9.40 -31.33
CA LYS A 291 -6.16 -9.97 -31.74
C LYS A 291 -5.24 -8.93 -32.37
N GLU A 292 -5.79 -7.99 -33.14
CA GLU A 292 -5.02 -6.90 -33.76
C GLU A 292 -4.27 -6.05 -32.72
N VAL A 293 -4.89 -5.76 -31.57
CA VAL A 293 -4.25 -5.00 -30.48
C VAL A 293 -3.21 -5.87 -29.78
N MET A 294 -3.57 -7.13 -29.46
CA MET A 294 -2.64 -8.05 -28.78
C MET A 294 -1.35 -8.29 -29.59
N ASP A 295 -1.48 -8.47 -30.91
CA ASP A 295 -0.32 -8.71 -31.81
C ASP A 295 0.61 -7.49 -31.94
N LYS A 296 0.14 -6.28 -31.59
CA LYS A 296 0.95 -5.04 -31.61
C LYS A 296 1.75 -4.83 -30.31
N VAL A 297 1.42 -5.55 -29.24
CA VAL A 297 2.19 -5.44 -27.99
C VAL A 297 3.57 -6.07 -28.21
N PRO A 298 4.67 -5.34 -27.95
CA PRO A 298 6.01 -5.86 -28.22
C PRO A 298 6.29 -7.18 -27.49
N GLU A 299 6.92 -8.12 -28.19
CA GLU A 299 7.34 -9.39 -27.62
C GLU A 299 8.31 -9.18 -26.45
N GLY A 300 8.20 -10.01 -25.43
CA GLY A 300 9.07 -9.98 -24.24
C GLY A 300 8.65 -9.02 -23.14
N VAL A 301 7.66 -8.17 -23.37
CA VAL A 301 7.05 -7.36 -22.31
C VAL A 301 6.20 -8.25 -21.42
N THR A 302 6.43 -8.23 -20.10
CA THR A 302 5.55 -8.90 -19.13
C THR A 302 4.38 -7.99 -18.78
N LEU A 303 3.16 -8.47 -18.98
CA LEU A 303 1.94 -7.75 -18.64
C LEU A 303 1.54 -8.05 -17.20
N ILE A 304 1.33 -7.01 -16.39
CA ILE A 304 0.93 -7.14 -14.99
C ILE A 304 -0.58 -6.83 -14.90
N TYR A 305 -1.36 -7.87 -14.63
CA TYR A 305 -2.76 -7.74 -14.25
C TYR A 305 -2.86 -7.36 -12.79
N TRP A 306 -3.46 -6.22 -12.46
CA TRP A 306 -3.71 -5.82 -11.09
C TRP A 306 -5.20 -5.85 -10.75
N ASP A 307 -5.52 -6.38 -9.57
CA ASP A 307 -6.86 -6.33 -8.99
C ASP A 307 -6.77 -6.29 -7.46
N TYR A 308 -7.40 -5.29 -6.87
CA TYR A 308 -7.31 -5.04 -5.43
C TYR A 308 -8.69 -5.16 -4.74
N TYR A 309 -9.74 -5.49 -5.49
CA TYR A 309 -11.14 -5.32 -5.08
C TYR A 309 -11.94 -6.62 -5.09
N THR A 310 -11.31 -7.76 -5.29
CA THR A 310 -12.00 -9.03 -5.49
C THR A 310 -12.63 -9.52 -4.18
N SER A 311 -13.98 -9.58 -4.18
CA SER A 311 -14.79 -10.31 -3.20
C SER A 311 -15.38 -11.56 -3.84
N GLU A 312 -16.12 -12.38 -3.09
CA GLU A 312 -16.74 -13.59 -3.63
C GLU A 312 -17.71 -13.28 -4.78
N SER A 313 -18.48 -12.21 -4.65
CA SER A 313 -19.41 -11.75 -5.71
C SER A 313 -18.71 -11.29 -6.99
N GLN A 314 -17.41 -11.02 -6.95
CA GLN A 314 -16.60 -10.57 -8.09
C GLN A 314 -15.66 -11.66 -8.62
N ARG A 315 -15.71 -12.87 -8.08
CA ARG A 315 -14.84 -14.00 -8.46
C ARG A 315 -14.89 -14.33 -9.96
N GLU A 316 -16.07 -14.32 -10.56
CA GLU A 316 -16.23 -14.61 -11.99
C GLU A 316 -15.57 -13.54 -12.87
N ARG A 317 -15.73 -12.26 -12.53
CA ARG A 317 -15.05 -11.16 -13.21
C ARG A 317 -13.53 -11.31 -13.12
N PHE A 318 -13.00 -11.57 -11.93
CA PHE A 318 -11.57 -11.79 -11.73
C PHE A 318 -11.05 -12.97 -12.58
N SER A 319 -11.78 -14.06 -12.60
CA SER A 319 -11.49 -15.25 -13.41
C SER A 319 -11.44 -14.92 -14.91
N HIS A 320 -12.43 -14.17 -15.40
CA HIS A 320 -12.50 -13.73 -16.79
C HIS A 320 -11.29 -12.85 -17.17
N MET A 321 -10.92 -11.90 -16.32
CA MET A 321 -9.77 -11.03 -16.53
C MET A 321 -8.45 -11.81 -16.62
N LEU A 322 -8.23 -12.80 -15.76
CA LEU A 322 -7.07 -13.69 -15.85
C LEU A 322 -7.03 -14.44 -17.19
N ASP A 323 -8.18 -14.93 -17.65
CA ASP A 323 -8.28 -15.67 -18.92
C ASP A 323 -8.01 -14.74 -20.12
N CYS A 324 -8.46 -13.49 -20.08
CA CYS A 324 -8.14 -12.48 -21.10
C CYS A 324 -6.65 -12.21 -21.19
N HIS A 325 -5.95 -12.04 -20.06
CA HIS A 325 -4.51 -11.79 -20.06
C HIS A 325 -3.69 -12.97 -20.61
N ARG A 326 -4.14 -14.19 -20.39
CA ARG A 326 -3.48 -15.41 -20.92
C ARG A 326 -3.60 -15.56 -22.44
N LYS A 327 -4.46 -14.76 -23.10
CA LYS A 327 -4.61 -14.78 -24.57
C LYS A 327 -3.57 -13.97 -25.31
N PHE A 328 -2.78 -13.12 -24.62
CA PHE A 328 -1.67 -12.39 -25.25
C PHE A 328 -0.60 -13.39 -25.73
N PRO A 329 -0.34 -13.49 -27.06
CA PRO A 329 0.38 -14.64 -27.61
C PRO A 329 1.89 -14.62 -27.34
N HIS A 330 2.47 -13.42 -27.10
CA HIS A 330 3.92 -13.22 -27.00
C HIS A 330 4.35 -12.62 -25.65
N ASN A 331 3.41 -12.50 -24.70
CA ASN A 331 3.62 -11.79 -23.46
C ASN A 331 3.33 -12.70 -22.27
N LYS A 332 4.23 -12.67 -21.26
CA LYS A 332 3.96 -13.31 -19.98
C LYS A 332 2.98 -12.46 -19.18
N THR A 333 2.21 -13.11 -18.32
CA THR A 333 1.33 -12.44 -17.36
C THR A 333 1.83 -12.65 -15.95
N ALA A 334 1.96 -11.57 -15.17
CA ALA A 334 2.09 -11.60 -13.73
C ALA A 334 0.80 -11.08 -13.10
N PHE A 335 0.44 -11.59 -11.93
CA PHE A 335 -0.70 -11.09 -11.17
C PHE A 335 -0.23 -10.19 -10.02
N ALA A 336 -0.86 -9.03 -9.88
CA ALA A 336 -0.64 -8.09 -8.80
C ALA A 336 -1.88 -7.96 -7.92
N GLY A 337 -1.81 -8.48 -6.70
CA GLY A 337 -2.82 -8.27 -5.66
C GLY A 337 -2.44 -7.15 -4.70
N GLY A 338 -3.38 -6.71 -3.86
CA GLY A 338 -3.18 -5.57 -2.97
C GLY A 338 -3.06 -5.93 -1.49
N ALA A 339 -2.05 -5.40 -0.81
CA ALA A 339 -1.99 -5.34 0.64
C ALA A 339 -2.40 -3.92 1.08
N TRP A 340 -3.69 -3.73 1.31
CA TRP A 340 -4.32 -2.42 1.48
C TRP A 340 -3.77 -1.61 2.66
N CYS A 341 -2.92 -0.65 2.35
CA CYS A 341 -2.35 0.33 3.28
C CYS A 341 -2.41 1.77 2.72
N TRP A 342 -3.38 2.07 1.85
CA TRP A 342 -3.48 3.36 1.14
C TRP A 342 -4.82 4.08 1.30
N ALA A 343 -5.72 3.52 2.10
CA ALA A 343 -7.04 4.12 2.29
C ALA A 343 -7.05 5.30 3.28
N GLY A 344 -6.07 5.40 4.17
CA GLY A 344 -5.99 6.41 5.21
C GLY A 344 -4.96 6.04 6.26
N PHE A 345 -5.25 6.32 7.53
CA PHE A 345 -4.37 5.98 8.65
C PHE A 345 -4.36 4.47 8.96
N THR A 346 -5.45 3.80 8.67
CA THR A 346 -5.74 2.41 9.05
C THR A 346 -5.52 1.48 7.87
N PRO A 347 -4.85 0.32 8.04
CA PRO A 347 -4.82 -0.70 6.99
C PRO A 347 -6.19 -1.39 6.87
N HIS A 348 -6.46 -1.97 5.69
CA HIS A 348 -7.59 -2.89 5.51
C HIS A 348 -7.07 -4.33 5.42
N ALA A 349 -6.49 -4.80 6.53
CA ALA A 349 -5.77 -6.07 6.56
C ALA A 349 -6.71 -7.28 6.36
N ARG A 350 -7.88 -7.31 7.01
CA ARG A 350 -8.88 -8.38 6.83
C ARG A 350 -9.44 -8.39 5.42
N PHE A 351 -9.73 -7.23 4.84
CA PHE A 351 -10.15 -7.11 3.45
C PHE A 351 -9.08 -7.68 2.49
N SER A 352 -7.81 -7.30 2.69
CA SER A 352 -6.68 -7.79 1.89
C SER A 352 -6.53 -9.31 1.97
N VAL A 353 -6.61 -9.87 3.16
CA VAL A 353 -6.51 -11.33 3.38
C VAL A 353 -7.66 -12.06 2.70
N ASN A 354 -8.89 -11.56 2.81
CA ASN A 354 -10.06 -12.16 2.18
C ASN A 354 -9.97 -12.14 0.65
N SER A 355 -9.70 -10.97 0.07
CA SER A 355 -9.49 -10.81 -1.37
C SER A 355 -8.36 -11.69 -1.90
N THR A 356 -7.22 -11.73 -1.20
CA THR A 356 -6.06 -12.54 -1.57
C THR A 356 -6.39 -14.03 -1.62
N ARG A 357 -7.19 -14.57 -0.68
CA ARG A 357 -7.59 -15.98 -0.69
C ARG A 357 -8.35 -16.33 -1.97
N ILE A 358 -9.32 -15.51 -2.34
CA ILE A 358 -10.12 -15.69 -3.56
C ILE A 358 -9.24 -15.63 -4.80
N GLN A 359 -8.36 -14.63 -4.87
CA GLN A 359 -7.45 -14.41 -6.00
C GLN A 359 -6.47 -15.56 -6.18
N LEU A 360 -5.86 -16.03 -5.10
CA LEU A 360 -4.89 -17.14 -5.16
C LEU A 360 -5.52 -18.47 -5.56
N GLU A 361 -6.79 -18.73 -5.17
CA GLU A 361 -7.53 -19.89 -5.67
C GLU A 361 -7.70 -19.89 -7.19
N GLU A 362 -8.11 -18.73 -7.75
CA GLU A 362 -8.30 -18.59 -9.20
C GLU A 362 -6.96 -18.61 -9.96
N CYS A 363 -5.92 -18.00 -9.39
CA CYS A 363 -4.55 -18.09 -9.91
C CYS A 363 -4.05 -19.53 -9.93
N ARG A 364 -4.29 -20.31 -8.87
CA ARG A 364 -3.92 -21.73 -8.79
C ARG A 364 -4.58 -22.57 -9.90
N LYS A 365 -5.88 -22.39 -10.13
CA LYS A 365 -6.62 -23.08 -11.19
C LYS A 365 -6.02 -22.84 -12.57
N ARG A 366 -5.35 -21.70 -12.76
CA ARG A 366 -4.74 -21.28 -14.03
C ARG A 366 -3.22 -21.46 -14.09
N GLY A 367 -2.62 -22.01 -13.04
CA GLY A 367 -1.17 -22.25 -12.97
C GLY A 367 -0.34 -20.98 -12.96
N MET A 368 -0.86 -19.87 -12.45
CA MET A 368 -0.12 -18.62 -12.26
C MET A 368 0.99 -18.82 -11.23
N LYS A 369 2.18 -18.28 -11.51
CA LYS A 369 3.38 -18.43 -10.67
C LYS A 369 4.16 -17.14 -10.45
N ASP A 370 3.73 -16.05 -11.02
CA ASP A 370 4.36 -14.74 -10.89
C ASP A 370 3.43 -13.81 -10.15
N PHE A 371 3.78 -13.51 -8.88
CA PHE A 371 2.96 -12.74 -7.94
C PHE A 371 3.68 -11.46 -7.51
N ILE A 372 2.96 -10.36 -7.57
CA ILE A 372 3.36 -9.06 -7.04
C ILE A 372 2.33 -8.65 -5.99
N VAL A 373 2.77 -8.34 -4.79
CA VAL A 373 1.88 -7.80 -3.75
C VAL A 373 2.13 -6.30 -3.69
N THR A 374 1.13 -5.51 -4.08
CA THR A 374 1.27 -4.05 -4.09
C THR A 374 0.90 -3.45 -2.75
N ALA A 375 1.66 -2.45 -2.32
CA ALA A 375 1.44 -1.67 -1.11
C ALA A 375 1.52 -0.18 -1.48
N TRP A 376 0.41 0.34 -2.03
CA TRP A 376 0.30 1.73 -2.48
C TRP A 376 0.29 2.72 -1.31
N GLY A 377 0.52 3.99 -1.61
CA GLY A 377 0.51 5.10 -0.65
C GLY A 377 -0.52 6.18 -0.94
N ASP A 378 -1.13 6.13 -2.11
CA ASP A 378 -2.14 7.02 -2.71
C ASP A 378 -2.11 8.47 -2.18
N ASN A 379 -3.12 8.87 -1.42
CA ASN A 379 -3.29 10.24 -0.98
C ASN A 379 -2.60 10.53 0.36
N GLY A 380 -1.27 10.35 0.42
CA GLY A 380 -0.48 10.88 1.54
C GLY A 380 0.36 9.88 2.32
N ARG A 381 0.20 8.56 2.08
CA ARG A 381 0.93 7.50 2.79
C ARG A 381 0.79 7.59 4.32
N GLU A 382 -0.44 7.60 4.79
CA GLU A 382 -0.71 7.73 6.23
C GLU A 382 -0.50 6.40 6.98
N THR A 383 -0.75 5.26 6.31
CA THR A 383 -0.58 3.91 6.90
C THR A 383 0.86 3.42 6.78
N SER A 384 1.35 2.75 7.81
CA SER A 384 2.66 2.07 7.81
C SER A 384 2.73 0.93 6.80
N LEU A 385 3.86 0.79 6.11
CA LEU A 385 4.12 -0.36 5.24
C LEU A 385 4.14 -1.69 6.01
N TYR A 386 4.54 -1.69 7.28
CA TYR A 386 4.61 -2.90 8.10
C TYR A 386 3.26 -3.51 8.48
N THR A 387 2.16 -2.80 8.21
CA THR A 387 0.81 -3.36 8.36
C THR A 387 0.47 -4.40 7.28
N THR A 388 1.24 -4.46 6.20
CA THR A 388 1.05 -5.41 5.09
C THR A 388 1.52 -6.83 5.40
N LEU A 389 2.26 -7.04 6.49
CA LEU A 389 2.90 -8.33 6.82
C LEU A 389 1.95 -9.52 6.89
N THR A 390 0.68 -9.32 7.25
CA THR A 390 -0.35 -10.37 7.25
C THR A 390 -0.63 -10.89 5.84
N THR A 391 -0.82 -10.00 4.89
CA THR A 391 -1.05 -10.34 3.47
C THR A 391 0.20 -10.95 2.85
N LEU A 392 1.38 -10.38 3.12
CA LEU A 392 2.65 -10.93 2.64
C LEU A 392 2.89 -12.35 3.16
N LEU A 393 2.60 -12.62 4.43
CA LEU A 393 2.73 -13.96 5.01
C LEU A 393 1.78 -14.96 4.31
N LEU A 394 0.54 -14.56 4.01
CA LEU A 394 -0.42 -15.39 3.28
C LEU A 394 0.12 -15.79 1.90
N TYR A 395 0.64 -14.83 1.12
CA TYR A 395 1.27 -15.12 -0.18
C TYR A 395 2.48 -16.05 -0.05
N ALA A 396 3.33 -15.81 0.95
CA ALA A 396 4.52 -16.64 1.20
C ALA A 396 4.13 -18.10 1.55
N GLU A 397 3.17 -18.27 2.48
CA GLU A 397 2.71 -19.60 2.86
C GLU A 397 2.09 -20.36 1.67
N TYR A 398 1.27 -19.67 0.86
CA TYR A 398 0.75 -20.23 -0.39
C TYR A 398 1.86 -20.62 -1.37
N ALA A 399 2.83 -19.74 -1.60
CA ALA A 399 3.92 -19.99 -2.56
C ALA A 399 4.76 -21.22 -2.19
N TYR A 400 4.98 -21.46 -0.89
CA TYR A 400 5.81 -22.58 -0.43
C TYR A 400 5.04 -23.89 -0.22
N THR A 401 3.72 -23.86 -0.07
CA THR A 401 2.90 -25.09 0.08
C THR A 401 2.17 -25.49 -1.20
N GLY A 402 1.90 -24.52 -2.09
CA GLY A 402 1.02 -24.72 -3.26
C GLY A 402 -0.48 -24.72 -2.89
N GLU A 403 -0.82 -24.53 -1.62
CA GLU A 403 -2.19 -24.54 -1.11
C GLU A 403 -2.45 -23.31 -0.24
N LEU A 404 -3.72 -22.91 -0.14
CA LEU A 404 -4.10 -21.82 0.77
C LEU A 404 -3.91 -22.26 2.23
N PRO A 405 -3.13 -21.52 3.04
CA PRO A 405 -2.95 -21.84 4.44
C PRO A 405 -4.23 -21.56 5.23
N ASP A 406 -4.51 -22.39 6.22
CA ASP A 406 -5.52 -22.12 7.23
C ASP A 406 -5.04 -21.04 8.25
N ASN A 407 -5.97 -20.55 9.07
CA ASN A 407 -5.65 -19.54 10.07
C ASN A 407 -4.69 -20.07 11.15
N ALA A 408 -4.76 -21.37 11.50
CA ALA A 408 -3.86 -21.95 12.50
C ALA A 408 -2.40 -21.95 12.01
N ARG A 409 -2.18 -22.24 10.72
CA ARG A 409 -0.86 -22.14 10.11
C ARG A 409 -0.37 -20.69 10.10
N LEU A 410 -1.20 -19.73 9.65
CA LEU A 410 -0.85 -18.31 9.64
C LEU A 410 -0.51 -17.80 11.03
N GLU A 411 -1.31 -18.17 12.05
CA GLU A 411 -1.06 -17.81 13.45
C GLU A 411 0.29 -18.35 13.94
N SER A 412 0.57 -19.64 13.72
CA SER A 412 1.84 -20.24 14.13
C SER A 412 3.03 -19.60 13.43
N ARG A 413 2.92 -19.37 12.11
CA ARG A 413 3.99 -18.77 11.32
C ARG A 413 4.26 -17.32 11.71
N CYS A 414 3.20 -16.54 11.94
CA CYS A 414 3.30 -15.16 12.36
C CYS A 414 4.03 -15.05 13.71
N ARG A 415 3.66 -15.88 14.70
CA ARG A 415 4.32 -15.91 16.01
C ARG A 415 5.78 -16.33 15.91
N ASP A 416 6.10 -17.34 15.12
CA ASP A 416 7.47 -17.84 14.97
C ASP A 416 8.38 -16.82 14.24
N THR A 417 7.82 -16.05 13.30
CA THR A 417 8.57 -15.12 12.46
C THR A 417 8.65 -13.71 13.05
N PHE A 418 7.53 -13.22 13.58
CA PHE A 418 7.39 -11.81 13.97
C PHE A 418 7.23 -11.61 15.48
N GLY A 419 7.06 -12.69 16.26
CA GLY A 419 6.85 -12.63 17.71
C GLY A 419 5.47 -12.14 18.13
N ILE A 420 4.52 -12.03 17.19
CA ILE A 420 3.15 -11.59 17.41
C ILE A 420 2.18 -12.51 16.67
N GLY A 421 0.94 -12.64 17.12
CA GLY A 421 -0.08 -13.45 16.47
C GLY A 421 -0.63 -12.80 15.19
N PHE A 422 -1.14 -13.64 14.31
CA PHE A 422 -1.75 -13.19 13.06
C PHE A 422 -3.01 -12.35 13.32
N GLU A 423 -3.91 -12.83 14.18
CA GLU A 423 -5.10 -12.08 14.59
C GLU A 423 -4.74 -10.81 15.39
N GLU A 424 -3.63 -10.84 16.13
CA GLU A 424 -3.13 -9.67 16.85
C GLU A 424 -2.70 -8.58 15.84
N LEU A 425 -1.99 -8.92 14.75
CA LEU A 425 -1.65 -7.97 13.69
C LEU A 425 -2.89 -7.47 12.92
N LEU A 426 -3.89 -8.33 12.69
CA LEU A 426 -5.15 -7.92 12.06
C LEU A 426 -5.91 -6.88 12.89
N THR A 427 -5.66 -6.80 14.22
CA THR A 427 -6.27 -5.76 15.07
C THR A 427 -5.87 -4.33 14.69
N LEU A 428 -4.80 -4.15 13.87
CA LEU A 428 -4.44 -2.82 13.35
C LEU A 428 -5.52 -2.21 12.44
N ASP A 429 -6.51 -2.98 11.95
CA ASP A 429 -7.64 -2.45 11.18
C ASP A 429 -8.86 -2.08 12.06
N ALA A 430 -8.74 -2.20 13.40
CA ALA A 430 -9.82 -1.93 14.33
C ALA A 430 -10.48 -0.54 14.20
N PRO A 431 -9.74 0.57 13.88
CA PRO A 431 -10.38 1.89 13.76
C PRO A 431 -11.48 1.98 12.69
N ASP A 432 -11.43 1.14 11.66
CA ASP A 432 -12.43 1.12 10.58
C ASP A 432 -13.34 -0.13 10.63
N ALA A 433 -13.17 -1.01 11.63
CA ALA A 433 -13.91 -2.27 11.72
C ALA A 433 -15.43 -2.09 11.88
N MET A 434 -15.88 -0.99 12.53
CA MET A 434 -17.31 -0.69 12.66
C MET A 434 -18.01 -0.53 11.32
N ALA A 435 -17.30 -0.03 10.31
CA ALA A 435 -17.84 0.18 8.98
C ALA A 435 -18.20 -1.13 8.25
N HIS A 436 -17.67 -2.25 8.72
CA HIS A 436 -17.91 -3.59 8.16
C HIS A 436 -18.86 -4.43 9.03
N ARG A 437 -19.55 -3.83 9.99
CA ARG A 437 -20.50 -4.56 10.85
C ARG A 437 -21.62 -5.18 10.01
N GLY A 438 -21.72 -6.52 10.03
CA GLY A 438 -22.69 -7.28 9.22
C GLY A 438 -22.25 -7.56 7.78
N ASP A 439 -21.14 -7.02 7.32
CA ASP A 439 -20.55 -7.32 6.02
C ASP A 439 -19.60 -8.53 6.13
N THR A 440 -20.12 -9.73 5.89
CA THR A 440 -19.35 -10.97 5.98
C THR A 440 -18.45 -11.20 4.77
N GLU A 441 -18.72 -10.55 3.64
CA GLU A 441 -17.94 -10.68 2.42
C GLU A 441 -16.80 -9.65 2.31
N LEU A 442 -16.85 -8.57 3.12
CA LEU A 442 -15.91 -7.46 3.01
C LEU A 442 -15.80 -6.96 1.57
N VAL A 443 -16.94 -6.60 0.98
CA VAL A 443 -17.03 -6.33 -0.47
C VAL A 443 -16.22 -5.10 -0.89
N HIS A 444 -16.16 -4.08 -0.03
CA HIS A 444 -15.45 -2.83 -0.32
C HIS A 444 -14.72 -2.30 0.92
N PRO A 445 -13.54 -1.67 0.74
CA PRO A 445 -12.91 -0.92 1.82
C PRO A 445 -13.77 0.27 2.23
N ARG A 446 -13.75 0.63 3.52
CA ARG A 446 -14.41 1.80 4.11
C ARG A 446 -13.47 2.39 5.14
N ASN A 447 -13.32 3.72 5.18
CA ASN A 447 -12.29 4.39 5.97
C ASN A 447 -12.80 5.56 6.84
N PRO A 448 -13.81 5.34 7.69
CA PRO A 448 -14.35 6.39 8.55
C PRO A 448 -13.31 7.04 9.44
N SER A 449 -12.29 6.32 9.88
CA SER A 449 -11.22 6.88 10.71
C SER A 449 -10.53 8.08 10.04
N LYS A 450 -10.37 8.08 8.71
CA LYS A 450 -9.76 9.20 7.99
C LYS A 450 -10.74 10.35 7.78
N TYR A 451 -11.88 10.08 7.16
CA TYR A 451 -12.76 11.17 6.76
C TYR A 451 -13.48 11.82 7.95
N LEU A 452 -13.77 11.09 9.04
CA LEU A 452 -14.30 11.68 10.27
C LEU A 452 -13.23 12.47 11.05
N PHE A 453 -11.97 12.03 10.98
CA PHE A 453 -10.87 12.79 11.59
C PHE A 453 -10.71 14.16 10.93
N PHE A 454 -10.76 14.23 9.61
CA PHE A 454 -10.62 15.49 8.86
C PHE A 454 -11.93 16.24 8.60
N ASN A 455 -13.09 15.69 8.95
CA ASN A 455 -14.39 16.36 8.78
C ASN A 455 -14.39 17.73 9.44
N ASP A 456 -14.72 18.79 8.68
CA ASP A 456 -14.71 20.16 9.20
C ASP A 456 -15.71 20.32 10.35
N PRO A 457 -15.34 21.01 11.46
CA PRO A 457 -16.17 21.12 12.65
C PRO A 457 -17.44 21.96 12.49
N LEU A 458 -17.60 22.71 11.40
CA LEU A 458 -18.82 23.50 11.11
C LEU A 458 -19.53 23.01 9.84
N GLU A 459 -18.78 22.77 8.73
CA GLU A 459 -19.40 22.31 7.46
C GLU A 459 -19.99 20.91 7.59
N GLY A 460 -19.26 19.97 8.22
CA GLY A 460 -19.76 18.62 8.47
C GLY A 460 -20.05 17.82 7.21
N LEU A 461 -19.19 17.95 6.16
CA LEU A 461 -19.41 17.33 4.86
C LEU A 461 -19.56 15.79 4.89
N ARG A 462 -19.16 15.16 5.99
CA ARG A 462 -19.23 13.70 6.19
C ARG A 462 -20.21 13.26 7.26
N ASP A 463 -21.04 14.20 7.78
CA ASP A 463 -21.99 13.92 8.86
C ASP A 463 -23.04 12.86 8.48
N ALA A 464 -23.43 12.79 7.19
CA ALA A 464 -24.32 11.76 6.69
C ALA A 464 -23.70 10.35 6.60
N HIS A 465 -22.37 10.23 6.81
CA HIS A 465 -21.60 9.00 6.62
C HIS A 465 -21.04 8.43 7.91
N MET A 466 -21.82 8.48 8.97
CA MET A 466 -21.51 7.87 10.27
C MET A 466 -22.81 7.41 10.95
N ASP A 467 -22.65 6.57 11.95
CA ASP A 467 -23.70 6.23 12.91
C ASP A 467 -23.50 7.08 14.17
N PRO A 468 -24.23 8.20 14.34
CA PRO A 468 -23.98 9.15 15.43
C PRO A 468 -24.30 8.58 16.83
N GLU A 469 -25.08 7.49 16.92
CA GLU A 469 -25.42 6.88 18.20
C GLU A 469 -24.28 5.99 18.72
N ASN A 470 -23.51 5.37 17.81
CA ASN A 470 -22.51 4.35 18.14
C ASN A 470 -21.07 4.74 17.86
N VAL A 471 -20.79 5.68 16.97
CA VAL A 471 -19.45 5.99 16.46
C VAL A 471 -18.42 6.28 17.56
N SER A 472 -18.78 7.02 18.59
CA SER A 472 -17.90 7.32 19.73
C SER A 472 -17.56 6.08 20.54
N ALA A 473 -18.52 5.21 20.80
CA ALA A 473 -18.32 3.94 21.50
C ALA A 473 -17.48 2.96 20.67
N ASP A 474 -17.70 2.93 19.36
CA ASP A 474 -16.94 2.11 18.41
C ASP A 474 -15.44 2.49 18.42
N PHE A 475 -15.11 3.80 18.40
CA PHE A 475 -13.72 4.24 18.53
C PHE A 475 -13.13 3.95 19.90
N ALA A 476 -13.91 4.04 20.98
CA ALA A 476 -13.45 3.67 22.32
C ALA A 476 -13.13 2.17 22.41
N ASP A 477 -13.94 1.31 21.80
CA ASP A 477 -13.68 -0.12 21.74
C ASP A 477 -12.45 -0.45 20.88
N ALA A 478 -12.27 0.23 19.77
CA ALA A 478 -11.08 0.10 18.91
C ALA A 478 -9.81 0.53 19.68
N GLU A 479 -9.83 1.68 20.37
CA GLU A 479 -8.73 2.12 21.24
C GLU A 479 -8.36 1.05 22.24
N LYS A 480 -9.34 0.53 22.97
CA LYS A 480 -9.14 -0.53 24.00
C LYS A 480 -8.52 -1.79 23.42
N GLN A 481 -8.86 -2.18 22.20
CA GLN A 481 -8.26 -3.33 21.51
C GLN A 481 -6.79 -3.05 21.16
N LEU A 482 -6.49 -1.90 20.61
CA LEU A 482 -5.14 -1.50 20.20
C LEU A 482 -4.19 -1.32 21.39
N ARG A 483 -4.65 -0.73 22.50
CA ARG A 483 -3.83 -0.51 23.71
C ARG A 483 -3.28 -1.81 24.31
N LYS A 484 -3.88 -2.96 24.03
CA LYS A 484 -3.35 -4.26 24.50
C LYS A 484 -1.95 -4.55 23.96
N TYR A 485 -1.60 -3.99 22.80
CA TYR A 485 -0.37 -4.30 22.08
C TYR A 485 0.58 -3.09 21.97
N GLU A 486 0.26 -1.94 22.56
CA GLU A 486 1.06 -0.71 22.44
C GLU A 486 2.49 -0.81 23.02
N ASN A 487 2.74 -1.79 23.87
CA ASN A 487 4.06 -2.07 24.44
C ASN A 487 4.79 -3.23 23.74
N HIS A 488 4.25 -3.76 22.61
CA HIS A 488 4.95 -4.79 21.85
C HIS A 488 6.29 -4.24 21.31
N PRO A 489 7.43 -4.93 21.57
CA PRO A 489 8.75 -4.36 21.33
C PRO A 489 8.99 -3.99 19.86
N ARG A 490 8.38 -4.71 18.94
CA ARG A 490 8.55 -4.51 17.49
C ARG A 490 7.46 -3.61 16.88
N PHE A 491 6.20 -3.82 17.22
CA PHE A 491 5.04 -3.20 16.57
C PHE A 491 4.27 -2.22 17.44
N GLY A 492 4.64 -2.06 18.73
CA GLY A 492 3.88 -1.25 19.68
C GLY A 492 3.66 0.20 19.24
N TYR A 493 4.58 0.76 18.45
CA TYR A 493 4.45 2.12 17.92
C TYR A 493 3.29 2.25 16.91
N LEU A 494 2.96 1.19 16.14
CA LEU A 494 1.81 1.16 15.23
C LEU A 494 0.51 1.18 16.02
N TYR A 495 0.41 0.30 17.00
CA TYR A 495 -0.76 0.22 17.89
C TYR A 495 -0.99 1.52 18.65
N ARG A 496 0.08 2.15 19.14
CA ARG A 496 0.00 3.43 19.85
C ARG A 496 -0.52 4.54 18.96
N SER A 497 0.00 4.65 17.73
CA SER A 497 -0.43 5.67 16.77
C SER A 497 -1.93 5.54 16.47
N LEU A 498 -2.40 4.32 16.16
CA LEU A 498 -3.82 4.08 15.86
C LEU A 498 -4.72 4.20 17.10
N ALA A 499 -4.24 3.83 18.29
CA ALA A 499 -4.97 4.04 19.53
C ALA A 499 -5.14 5.54 19.87
N ASP A 500 -4.10 6.35 19.64
CA ASP A 500 -4.20 7.81 19.82
C ASP A 500 -5.11 8.46 18.79
N LEU A 501 -5.16 7.96 17.54
CA LEU A 501 -6.15 8.36 16.54
C LEU A 501 -7.58 8.06 17.03
N CYS A 502 -7.84 6.83 17.48
CA CYS A 502 -9.15 6.46 18.03
C CYS A 502 -9.54 7.33 19.23
N HIS A 503 -8.59 7.62 20.12
CA HIS A 503 -8.82 8.48 21.27
C HIS A 503 -9.29 9.89 20.87
N ALA A 504 -8.66 10.49 19.85
CA ALA A 504 -9.10 11.77 19.31
C ALA A 504 -10.51 11.68 18.68
N LEU A 505 -10.80 10.56 17.99
CA LEU A 505 -12.08 10.34 17.32
C LEU A 505 -13.25 10.09 18.29
N ILE A 506 -13.02 9.62 19.51
CA ILE A 506 -14.08 9.45 20.52
C ILE A 506 -14.88 10.76 20.72
N ARG A 507 -14.22 11.92 20.70
CA ARG A 507 -14.87 13.23 20.86
C ARG A 507 -15.10 13.96 19.54
N LYS A 508 -14.23 13.69 18.53
CA LYS A 508 -14.20 14.45 17.28
C LYS A 508 -15.21 13.93 16.25
N ALA A 509 -15.46 12.61 16.20
CA ALA A 509 -16.18 12.00 15.09
C ALA A 509 -17.61 12.55 14.92
N ASP A 510 -18.36 12.70 16.00
CA ASP A 510 -19.74 13.19 16.02
C ASP A 510 -19.87 14.68 16.43
N PHE A 511 -18.76 15.38 16.57
CA PHE A 511 -18.73 16.77 17.08
C PHE A 511 -19.71 17.69 16.33
N THR A 512 -19.66 17.69 15.00
CA THR A 512 -20.49 18.56 14.15
C THR A 512 -21.97 18.19 14.25
N VAL A 513 -22.27 16.88 14.30
CA VAL A 513 -23.66 16.39 14.46
C VAL A 513 -24.25 16.85 15.78
N ARG A 514 -23.49 16.71 16.89
CA ARG A 514 -23.92 17.18 18.23
C ARG A 514 -24.09 18.69 18.25
N LEU A 515 -23.15 19.43 17.68
CA LEU A 515 -23.18 20.89 17.62
C LEU A 515 -24.38 21.39 16.81
N ARG A 516 -24.58 20.86 15.60
CA ARG A 516 -25.70 21.20 14.72
C ARG A 516 -27.05 20.91 15.41
N GLY A 517 -27.18 19.75 16.05
CA GLY A 517 -28.38 19.37 16.78
C GLY A 517 -28.70 20.34 17.92
N ALA A 518 -27.71 20.73 18.72
CA ALA A 518 -27.87 21.72 19.77
C ALA A 518 -28.21 23.14 19.22
N TYR A 519 -27.55 23.53 18.14
CA TYR A 519 -27.76 24.82 17.47
C TYR A 519 -29.18 24.94 16.91
N LEU A 520 -29.67 23.97 16.16
CA LEU A 520 -31.01 23.95 15.59
C LEU A 520 -32.12 23.87 16.67
N ALA A 521 -31.81 23.27 17.82
CA ALA A 521 -32.71 23.27 18.98
C ALA A 521 -32.69 24.58 19.79
N GLY A 522 -31.75 25.49 19.49
CA GLY A 522 -31.57 26.72 20.28
C GLY A 522 -31.02 26.48 21.69
N ASP A 523 -30.41 25.30 21.96
CA ASP A 523 -29.90 24.89 23.27
C ASP A 523 -28.51 25.50 23.52
N ARG A 524 -28.50 26.73 24.00
CA ARG A 524 -27.26 27.50 24.24
C ARG A 524 -26.35 26.88 25.29
N ASP A 525 -26.90 26.25 26.31
CA ASP A 525 -26.10 25.59 27.36
C ASP A 525 -25.36 24.38 26.78
N ARG A 526 -26.04 23.61 25.95
CA ARG A 526 -25.42 22.46 25.27
C ARG A 526 -24.37 22.91 24.22
N ILE A 527 -24.63 23.99 23.47
CA ILE A 527 -23.65 24.60 22.56
C ILE A 527 -22.38 25.00 23.34
N ALA A 528 -22.54 25.66 24.51
CA ALA A 528 -21.42 26.06 25.35
C ALA A 528 -20.62 24.88 25.85
N ALA A 529 -21.31 23.83 26.32
CA ALA A 529 -20.65 22.58 26.76
C ALA A 529 -19.85 21.93 25.62
N ILE A 530 -20.35 21.88 24.38
CA ILE A 530 -19.65 21.36 23.22
C ILE A 530 -18.44 22.23 22.86
N ALA A 531 -18.55 23.57 22.97
CA ALA A 531 -17.41 24.47 22.77
C ALA A 531 -16.29 24.23 23.80
N ASP A 532 -16.64 23.90 25.03
CA ASP A 532 -15.67 23.57 26.10
C ASP A 532 -14.91 22.26 25.84
N GLU A 533 -15.39 21.36 24.97
CA GLU A 533 -14.68 20.16 24.55
C GLU A 533 -13.53 20.45 23.55
N VAL A 534 -13.58 21.59 22.82
CA VAL A 534 -12.63 21.86 21.71
C VAL A 534 -11.16 21.84 22.15
N PRO A 535 -10.76 22.45 23.29
CA PRO A 535 -9.36 22.36 23.75
C PRO A 535 -8.91 20.93 24.04
N LEU A 536 -9.82 20.06 24.49
CA LEU A 536 -9.52 18.64 24.75
C LEU A 536 -9.34 17.89 23.43
N ILE A 537 -10.22 18.13 22.44
CA ILE A 537 -10.10 17.54 21.10
C ILE A 537 -8.77 17.96 20.45
N ILE A 538 -8.37 19.22 20.55
CA ILE A 538 -7.09 19.71 20.03
C ILE A 538 -5.93 18.98 20.70
N SER A 539 -5.94 18.84 22.02
CA SER A 539 -4.90 18.09 22.76
C SER A 539 -4.80 16.64 22.33
N ASP A 540 -5.95 15.99 22.07
CA ASP A 540 -5.98 14.59 21.59
C ASP A 540 -5.44 14.47 20.16
N ILE A 541 -5.74 15.44 19.26
CA ILE A 541 -5.18 15.51 17.90
C ILE A 541 -3.67 15.73 17.95
N GLU A 542 -3.17 16.61 18.82
CA GLU A 542 -1.72 16.86 19.00
C GLU A 542 -0.99 15.60 19.49
N ARG A 543 -1.60 14.85 20.42
CA ARG A 543 -1.07 13.57 20.88
C ARG A 543 -0.99 12.53 19.74
N PHE A 544 -2.03 12.43 18.92
CA PHE A 544 -2.00 11.58 17.74
C PHE A 544 -0.89 12.00 16.77
N LEU A 545 -0.76 13.29 16.46
CA LEU A 545 0.30 13.79 15.58
C LEU A 545 1.69 13.40 16.06
N GLU A 546 1.95 13.40 17.38
CA GLU A 546 3.25 13.03 17.95
C GLU A 546 3.51 11.52 17.83
N SER A 547 2.54 10.68 18.10
CA SER A 547 2.69 9.22 17.92
C SER A 547 2.81 8.85 16.44
N PHE A 548 2.11 9.53 15.55
CA PHE A 548 2.23 9.39 14.09
C PHE A 548 3.61 9.84 13.57
N ARG A 549 4.14 10.96 14.08
CA ARG A 549 5.52 11.40 13.79
C ARG A 549 6.55 10.34 14.22
N THR A 550 6.31 9.69 15.36
CA THR A 550 7.16 8.59 15.84
C THR A 550 7.13 7.40 14.90
N GLN A 551 5.95 7.01 14.40
CA GLN A 551 5.80 5.98 13.37
C GLN A 551 6.57 6.36 12.09
N TRP A 552 6.36 7.57 11.58
CA TRP A 552 7.01 8.04 10.35
C TRP A 552 8.53 7.99 10.43
N LYS A 553 9.11 8.51 11.52
CA LYS A 553 10.57 8.55 11.73
C LYS A 553 11.22 7.16 11.81
N LYS A 554 10.48 6.14 12.24
CA LYS A 554 10.99 4.76 12.30
C LYS A 554 11.10 4.10 10.93
N GLU A 555 10.33 4.53 9.96
CA GLU A 555 10.14 3.83 8.70
C GLU A 555 10.66 4.62 7.51
N ASN A 556 10.47 5.93 7.52
CA ASN A 556 10.62 6.79 6.35
C ASN A 556 11.71 7.84 6.53
N LYS A 557 12.17 8.40 5.41
CA LYS A 557 12.94 9.64 5.40
C LYS A 557 12.09 10.79 5.98
N PRO A 558 12.69 11.84 6.52
CA PRO A 558 11.95 12.99 7.08
C PRO A 558 11.08 13.72 6.07
N ALA A 559 11.48 13.73 4.79
CA ALA A 559 10.72 14.36 3.72
C ALA A 559 9.33 13.71 3.58
N GLY A 560 8.34 14.54 3.21
CA GLY A 560 6.95 14.09 3.04
C GLY A 560 6.08 14.23 4.28
N PHE A 561 6.64 14.13 5.50
CA PHE A 561 5.86 14.30 6.73
C PHE A 561 5.25 15.70 6.87
N LEU A 562 5.87 16.70 6.28
CA LEU A 562 5.35 18.06 6.23
C LEU A 562 3.90 18.13 5.72
N VAL A 563 3.50 17.22 4.83
CA VAL A 563 2.12 17.16 4.32
C VAL A 563 1.16 16.79 5.46
N GLN A 564 1.54 15.89 6.33
CA GLN A 564 0.75 15.50 7.49
C GLN A 564 0.66 16.64 8.52
N GLU A 565 1.78 17.37 8.72
CA GLU A 565 1.81 18.55 9.59
C GLU A 565 0.89 19.66 9.06
N LEU A 566 0.88 19.92 7.75
CA LEU A 566 -0.03 20.89 7.13
C LEU A 566 -1.50 20.46 7.26
N ARG A 567 -1.81 19.18 7.01
CA ARG A 567 -3.18 18.66 7.09
C ARG A 567 -3.71 18.66 8.51
N ILE A 568 -2.97 18.12 9.46
CA ILE A 568 -3.38 18.02 10.87
C ILE A 568 -3.31 19.40 11.54
N GLY A 569 -2.28 20.19 11.24
CA GLY A 569 -2.18 21.57 11.73
C GLY A 569 -3.33 22.46 11.21
N GLY A 570 -3.75 22.26 9.98
CA GLY A 570 -4.95 22.88 9.40
C GLY A 570 -6.21 22.49 10.16
N LEU A 571 -6.41 21.21 10.50
CA LEU A 571 -7.53 20.76 11.32
C LEU A 571 -7.53 21.40 12.71
N ILE A 572 -6.37 21.44 13.38
CA ILE A 572 -6.23 22.10 14.69
C ILE A 572 -6.64 23.58 14.59
N GLN A 573 -6.21 24.29 13.54
CA GLN A 573 -6.60 25.69 13.33
C GLN A 573 -8.09 25.84 13.02
N ARG A 574 -8.68 24.91 12.27
CA ARG A 574 -10.14 24.90 12.01
C ARG A 574 -10.93 24.66 13.30
N MET A 575 -10.50 23.78 14.18
CA MET A 575 -11.12 23.58 15.50
C MET A 575 -11.09 24.86 16.34
N LYS A 576 -9.96 25.58 16.40
CA LYS A 576 -9.85 26.88 17.07
C LYS A 576 -10.78 27.94 16.47
N GLY A 577 -10.84 27.99 15.12
CA GLY A 577 -11.73 28.93 14.43
C GLY A 577 -13.20 28.62 14.66
N ALA A 578 -13.58 27.33 14.73
CA ALA A 578 -14.94 26.94 15.07
C ALA A 578 -15.30 27.31 16.51
N GLU A 579 -14.42 27.07 17.48
CA GLU A 579 -14.64 27.49 18.88
C GLU A 579 -14.87 29.00 18.97
N LEU A 580 -14.05 29.83 18.31
CA LEU A 580 -14.21 31.28 18.30
C LEU A 580 -15.59 31.67 17.78
N ARG A 581 -16.03 31.14 16.64
CA ARG A 581 -17.35 31.46 16.05
C ARG A 581 -18.52 31.01 16.91
N ILE A 582 -18.41 29.84 17.57
CA ILE A 582 -19.42 29.38 18.53
C ILE A 582 -19.52 30.36 19.71
N ARG A 583 -18.38 30.84 20.24
CA ARG A 583 -18.35 31.77 21.35
C ARG A 583 -18.88 33.15 20.96
N GLU A 584 -18.59 33.68 19.77
CA GLU A 584 -19.16 34.89 19.21
C GLU A 584 -20.71 34.79 19.12
N TYR A 585 -21.23 33.67 18.62
CA TYR A 585 -22.66 33.38 18.62
C TYR A 585 -23.24 33.35 20.04
N LEU A 586 -22.61 32.70 20.98
CA LEU A 586 -23.04 32.64 22.38
C LEU A 586 -22.97 34.00 23.07
N ALA A 587 -22.04 34.87 22.71
CA ALA A 587 -21.96 36.24 23.22
C ALA A 587 -22.98 37.22 22.58
N GLY A 588 -23.64 36.78 21.50
CA GLY A 588 -24.53 37.64 20.73
C GLY A 588 -23.80 38.65 19.81
N GLU A 589 -22.53 38.36 19.51
CA GLU A 589 -21.71 39.12 18.56
C GLU A 589 -21.95 38.67 17.12
N ALA A 590 -22.45 37.44 16.94
CA ALA A 590 -22.92 36.90 15.67
C ALA A 590 -24.38 36.41 15.83
N ASP A 591 -25.22 36.71 14.84
CA ASP A 591 -26.66 36.34 14.86
C ASP A 591 -26.85 34.85 14.51
N SER A 592 -25.95 34.26 13.72
CA SER A 592 -26.05 32.87 13.25
C SER A 592 -24.68 32.26 12.93
N ILE A 593 -24.67 30.91 12.75
CA ILE A 593 -23.56 30.12 12.19
C ILE A 593 -24.10 29.45 10.92
N PRO A 594 -23.98 30.11 9.74
CA PRO A 594 -24.64 29.67 8.51
C PRO A 594 -24.32 28.23 8.10
N GLU A 595 -23.11 27.76 8.36
CA GLU A 595 -22.69 26.37 8.03
C GLU A 595 -23.52 25.32 8.79
N LEU A 596 -24.02 25.64 9.99
CA LEU A 596 -24.88 24.75 10.77
C LEU A 596 -26.34 24.78 10.29
N GLU A 597 -26.72 25.74 9.48
CA GLU A 597 -28.08 25.91 8.92
C GLU A 597 -28.21 25.17 7.58
N GLU A 598 -27.09 24.90 6.89
CA GLU A 598 -27.10 24.17 5.62
C GLU A 598 -27.57 22.73 5.84
N PRO A 599 -28.42 22.19 4.92
CA PRO A 599 -28.86 20.80 4.98
C PRO A 599 -27.70 19.82 4.86
N VAL A 600 -27.69 18.79 5.70
CA VAL A 600 -26.73 17.68 5.58
C VAL A 600 -27.11 16.82 4.38
N LEU A 601 -26.21 16.72 3.40
CA LEU A 601 -26.39 15.90 2.22
C LEU A 601 -25.34 14.77 2.18
N PRO A 602 -25.71 13.57 1.69
CA PRO A 602 -24.73 12.53 1.45
C PRO A 602 -23.68 12.96 0.42
N PHE A 603 -22.40 12.94 0.78
CA PHE A 603 -21.31 13.37 -0.10
C PHE A 603 -21.22 12.53 -1.40
N ASN A 604 -21.54 11.25 -1.32
CA ASN A 604 -21.56 10.35 -2.48
C ASN A 604 -22.80 10.53 -3.38
N GLY A 605 -23.68 11.50 -3.09
CA GLY A 605 -24.90 11.74 -3.85
C GLY A 605 -25.94 10.62 -3.79
N LYS A 606 -25.75 9.60 -2.95
CA LYS A 606 -26.66 8.46 -2.82
C LYS A 606 -27.88 8.86 -1.98
N ASN A 607 -28.83 9.46 -2.63
CA ASN A 607 -30.22 9.47 -2.17
C ASN A 607 -31.07 8.71 -3.18
N GLU A 608 -32.29 8.35 -2.84
CA GLU A 608 -33.21 7.60 -3.68
C GLU A 608 -33.49 8.26 -5.04
N THR A 609 -33.15 9.54 -5.18
CA THR A 609 -33.41 10.37 -6.36
C THR A 609 -32.17 10.69 -7.19
N SER A 610 -30.96 10.30 -6.76
CA SER A 610 -29.73 10.62 -7.49
C SER A 610 -29.56 9.74 -8.73
N PRO A 611 -29.59 10.32 -9.94
CA PRO A 611 -29.30 9.58 -11.17
C PRO A 611 -27.81 9.30 -11.37
N TYR A 612 -26.94 9.87 -10.54
CA TYR A 612 -25.50 9.78 -10.67
C TYR A 612 -24.96 8.56 -9.93
N THR A 613 -25.27 7.39 -10.44
CA THR A 613 -24.51 6.18 -10.12
C THR A 613 -23.23 6.21 -10.94
N THR A 614 -22.22 6.80 -10.39
CA THR A 614 -20.90 6.85 -10.98
C THR A 614 -20.26 5.48 -10.93
N ASN A 615 -19.62 5.08 -12.02
CA ASN A 615 -18.70 3.95 -12.12
C ASN A 615 -19.21 2.65 -11.49
N GLU A 616 -19.83 1.80 -12.29
CA GLU A 616 -20.38 0.51 -11.83
C GLU A 616 -19.35 -0.37 -11.09
N ASP A 617 -18.06 -0.13 -11.31
CA ASP A 617 -16.95 -0.85 -10.69
C ASP A 617 -16.69 -0.44 -9.23
N PHE A 618 -17.14 0.74 -8.80
CA PHE A 618 -16.96 1.27 -7.45
C PHE A 618 -18.26 1.55 -6.70
N VAL A 619 -19.40 1.22 -7.29
CA VAL A 619 -20.69 1.48 -6.66
C VAL A 619 -21.01 0.42 -5.64
N MET A 620 -21.12 0.84 -4.40
CA MET A 620 -21.68 0.07 -3.30
C MET A 620 -23.19 -0.08 -3.48
N LYS A 621 -23.63 -0.91 -4.45
CA LYS A 621 -25.05 -1.25 -4.61
C LYS A 621 -25.52 -2.05 -3.39
N GLY A 622 -26.53 -1.53 -2.70
CA GLY A 622 -27.20 -2.23 -1.62
C GLY A 622 -26.48 -2.18 -0.27
N ASP A 623 -25.49 -1.31 -0.10
CA ASP A 623 -24.85 -1.10 1.20
C ASP A 623 -25.83 -0.38 2.15
N SER A 624 -26.29 -1.09 3.18
CA SER A 624 -27.17 -0.57 4.22
C SER A 624 -26.41 0.19 5.32
N THR A 625 -25.08 0.24 5.26
CA THR A 625 -24.27 0.93 6.26
C THR A 625 -24.17 2.43 5.91
N PRO A 626 -24.08 3.32 6.91
CA PRO A 626 -23.84 4.75 6.67
C PRO A 626 -22.43 5.02 6.15
N TYR A 627 -21.45 4.12 6.40
CA TYR A 627 -20.05 4.33 6.11
C TYR A 627 -19.69 4.06 4.64
N PHE A 628 -18.71 4.79 4.10
CA PHE A 628 -18.24 4.66 2.73
C PHE A 628 -16.72 4.82 2.62
N TYR A 629 -16.18 4.88 1.42
CA TYR A 629 -14.76 5.09 1.14
C TYR A 629 -14.50 6.47 0.54
N ASP A 630 -13.63 7.27 1.16
CA ASP A 630 -13.05 8.47 0.57
C ASP A 630 -11.65 8.72 1.15
N ASN A 631 -10.63 8.70 0.30
CA ASN A 631 -9.25 8.94 0.72
C ASN A 631 -8.69 10.30 0.25
N ILE A 632 -9.44 11.08 -0.51
CA ILE A 632 -8.97 12.35 -1.09
C ILE A 632 -9.13 13.50 -0.09
N TRP A 633 -8.04 13.86 0.56
CA TRP A 633 -8.03 14.83 1.66
C TRP A 633 -8.74 16.15 1.36
N HIS A 634 -8.44 16.81 0.21
CA HIS A 634 -9.02 18.11 -0.10
C HIS A 634 -10.55 18.06 -0.28
N ARG A 635 -11.12 16.91 -0.67
CA ARG A 635 -12.58 16.72 -0.75
C ARG A 635 -13.23 16.47 0.60
N ILE A 636 -12.43 15.95 1.56
CA ILE A 636 -12.94 15.66 2.91
C ILE A 636 -13.10 16.94 3.72
N VAL A 637 -12.12 17.84 3.65
CA VAL A 637 -11.98 18.95 4.60
C VAL A 637 -12.85 20.15 4.29
N THR A 638 -13.16 20.43 3.02
CA THR A 638 -13.98 21.60 2.65
C THR A 638 -14.51 21.48 1.23
N SER A 639 -15.62 22.17 0.98
CA SER A 639 -16.19 22.38 -0.37
C SER A 639 -15.49 23.51 -1.13
N CYS A 640 -14.66 24.30 -0.46
CA CYS A 640 -13.94 25.43 -1.05
C CYS A 640 -12.69 24.98 -1.82
N ILE A 641 -12.11 25.88 -2.62
CA ILE A 641 -10.85 25.64 -3.34
C ILE A 641 -9.66 25.65 -2.36
N LEU A 642 -8.84 24.62 -2.41
CA LEU A 642 -7.59 24.47 -1.66
C LEU A 642 -6.39 24.49 -2.59
#